data_9fefb985904672e09d5cf86fb9a98fa7
#
_entry.id   9fefb985904672e09d5cf86fb9a98fa7
#
_cell.length_a   1.000
_cell.length_b   1.000
_cell.length_c   1.000
_cell.angle_alpha   90.00
_cell.angle_beta   90.00
_cell.angle_gamma   90.00
#
_symmetry.space_group_name_H-M   'P 1'
#
loop_
_entity.id
_entity.type
_entity.pdbx_description
1 polymer ?
#
loop_
_entity_poly.entity_id
_entity_poly.type
_entity_poly.pdbx_seq_one_letter_code
_entity_poly.pdbx_strand_id
1 'polypeptide(L)'
;MDLQKDFHKYNLITGWGVFLIALLTYGLSVEPTVSFWDCGEYIATSAKLEVGHPPGAPFFQMVGAFFASFSPSPEKTALFVNFISVLSSAFTILFLYFIIVNFTKKIALSSKETLTNAQVIGLYGSGVVGALAYTFSDSFWFNATETEVYAMAMLFMSAMFWLGLKWTDNLDSPRGDKWLLLIALVVGLSFGVHFMALLTIPAIGMLYFFKSHFEKNIKNFILANVISISILLLIFKLILPYTLALFGYTEVFFVNELGMPFNSGTIFTGISIIALFVFTLWQAQKHQKRLLQTATLCLLFVFVGFSSWLMIPIRANAGTVINENSPTDARLLLAYYNLEQYQKTYLFKGPMYSDAFAPTGDDYMDEKPKYERDYKQQKYIIVNQYKDALDAPNPEHVGLLPRMWSSEHAANYMMLTSPLKYHINPERNDEQTQQLNQALQRTLAAGDYEQYAYLLRRGQGRIIVEKPSFWDNLSFMFSYQFNYMYLRYLLWNFVGRQDDIQGKIYNNHGNWISGISFIDDWHTGYPQEHLPSDARDNRGRNTYFFLPFLLGLVGMFFQLSSSKRQWWVAFTLFLFTGLALKVYLNERPFEPRERDYALVGSFFTFAIWIGMGVYAIYVFLEEKLSFKFKGLAPAVIGVCTLAVPARMLAENWDDHDRSNRYTARALAKSYLDSVSKDNGAMIFSIGDNDTFGMWYMQEVEHYRTDVRVINT
;
A
#
# COMPACT_ATOMS: atom_id res chain seq x y z
N MET A 1 -13.68 43.16 -1.61
CA MET A 1 -12.65 42.18 -1.34
C MET A 1 -12.18 41.63 -2.68
N ASP A 2 -10.92 41.82 -3.05
CA ASP A 2 -10.36 41.33 -4.31
C ASP A 2 -9.66 39.98 -4.04
N LEU A 3 -10.44 38.90 -4.21
CA LEU A 3 -9.97 37.54 -3.96
C LEU A 3 -8.86 37.12 -4.92
N GLN A 4 -8.77 37.72 -6.08
CA GLN A 4 -7.71 37.45 -7.04
C GLN A 4 -6.37 38.01 -6.57
N LYS A 5 -6.36 39.23 -6.05
CA LYS A 5 -5.16 39.87 -5.52
C LYS A 5 -4.61 39.12 -4.30
N ASP A 6 -5.50 38.66 -3.42
CA ASP A 6 -5.16 37.95 -2.19
C ASP A 6 -5.27 36.42 -2.31
N PHE A 7 -5.24 35.87 -3.55
CA PHE A 7 -5.45 34.44 -3.83
C PHE A 7 -4.59 33.55 -2.92
N HIS A 8 -3.30 33.84 -2.80
CA HIS A 8 -2.37 33.00 -2.03
C HIS A 8 -2.77 32.95 -0.55
N LYS A 9 -3.13 34.08 0.03
CA LYS A 9 -3.51 34.19 1.45
C LYS A 9 -4.78 33.37 1.75
N TYR A 10 -5.85 33.55 0.97
CA TYR A 10 -7.08 32.83 1.18
C TYR A 10 -6.99 31.34 0.85
N ASN A 11 -6.17 30.97 -0.15
CA ASN A 11 -5.88 29.57 -0.42
C ASN A 11 -5.19 28.88 0.76
N LEU A 12 -4.24 29.55 1.42
CA LEU A 12 -3.62 29.03 2.64
C LEU A 12 -4.61 28.90 3.78
N ILE A 13 -5.41 29.93 4.05
CA ILE A 13 -6.41 29.92 5.14
C ILE A 13 -7.40 28.77 4.93
N THR A 14 -7.93 28.62 3.72
CA THR A 14 -8.88 27.53 3.40
C THR A 14 -8.23 26.16 3.53
N GLY A 15 -6.99 25.99 3.04
CA GLY A 15 -6.25 24.74 3.16
C GLY A 15 -6.02 24.33 4.62
N TRP A 16 -5.61 25.26 5.47
CA TRP A 16 -5.48 25.01 6.91
C TRP A 16 -6.83 24.78 7.60
N GLY A 17 -7.91 25.39 7.13
CA GLY A 17 -9.27 25.09 7.59
C GLY A 17 -9.65 23.63 7.32
N VAL A 18 -9.39 23.14 6.10
CA VAL A 18 -9.63 21.74 5.74
C VAL A 18 -8.73 20.78 6.54
N PHE A 19 -7.47 21.14 6.75
CA PHE A 19 -6.56 20.39 7.64
C PHE A 19 -7.14 20.26 9.06
N LEU A 20 -7.64 21.36 9.64
CA LEU A 20 -8.19 21.35 11.00
C LEU A 20 -9.46 20.48 11.09
N ILE A 21 -10.32 20.50 10.07
CA ILE A 21 -11.49 19.60 10.02
C ILE A 21 -11.03 18.13 10.01
N ALA A 22 -10.07 17.77 9.16
CA ALA A 22 -9.52 16.41 9.11
C ALA A 22 -8.85 16.02 10.44
N LEU A 23 -8.03 16.91 11.00
CA LEU A 23 -7.37 16.69 12.29
C LEU A 23 -8.36 16.44 13.42
N LEU A 24 -9.43 17.23 13.47
CA LEU A 24 -10.49 17.06 14.48
C LEU A 24 -11.26 15.76 14.26
N THR A 25 -11.62 15.43 13.02
CA THR A 25 -12.32 14.18 12.69
C THR A 25 -11.53 12.98 13.16
N TYR A 26 -10.26 12.87 12.71
CA TYR A 26 -9.42 11.73 13.07
C TYR A 26 -9.00 11.73 14.53
N GLY A 27 -8.75 12.89 15.12
CA GLY A 27 -8.38 13.02 16.53
C GLY A 27 -9.50 12.66 17.50
N LEU A 28 -10.76 12.94 17.13
CA LEU A 28 -11.93 12.56 17.92
C LEU A 28 -12.29 11.08 17.79
N SER A 29 -11.97 10.47 16.65
CA SER A 29 -12.26 9.05 16.36
C SER A 29 -11.08 8.10 16.55
N VAL A 30 -9.90 8.59 16.99
CA VAL A 30 -8.70 7.78 17.18
C VAL A 30 -8.87 6.69 18.23
N GLU A 31 -8.31 5.51 17.96
CA GLU A 31 -8.31 4.40 18.91
C GLU A 31 -7.44 4.74 20.15
N PRO A 32 -7.97 4.59 21.39
CA PRO A 32 -7.26 5.03 22.60
C PRO A 32 -6.14 4.06 23.01
N THR A 33 -6.10 2.87 22.46
CA THR A 33 -5.19 1.77 22.79
C THR A 33 -4.74 1.03 21.54
N VAL A 34 -4.23 -0.19 21.69
CA VAL A 34 -3.82 -1.07 20.59
C VAL A 34 -5.02 -1.53 19.75
N SER A 35 -4.84 -1.55 18.44
CA SER A 35 -5.73 -2.17 17.46
C SER A 35 -5.28 -3.59 17.15
N PHE A 36 -6.09 -4.34 16.36
CA PHE A 36 -5.69 -5.64 15.81
C PHE A 36 -4.62 -5.50 14.73
N TRP A 37 -4.17 -6.63 14.19
CA TRP A 37 -3.13 -6.77 13.16
C TRP A 37 -1.78 -6.24 13.65
N ASP A 38 -1.04 -5.57 12.79
CA ASP A 38 0.35 -5.16 13.02
C ASP A 38 0.49 -4.01 14.03
N CYS A 39 -0.64 -3.38 14.45
CA CYS A 39 -0.63 -2.21 15.34
C CYS A 39 0.07 -2.48 16.67
N GLY A 40 -0.14 -3.67 17.25
CA GLY A 40 0.49 -4.02 18.53
C GLY A 40 2.00 -4.07 18.44
N GLU A 41 2.52 -4.66 17.38
CA GLU A 41 3.96 -4.71 17.10
C GLU A 41 4.50 -3.32 16.79
N TYR A 42 3.86 -2.54 15.91
CA TYR A 42 4.33 -1.19 15.59
C TYR A 42 4.35 -0.26 16.80
N ILE A 43 3.38 -0.37 17.72
CA ILE A 43 3.38 0.41 18.96
C ILE A 43 4.54 -0.03 19.87
N ALA A 44 4.71 -1.35 20.08
CA ALA A 44 5.77 -1.88 20.94
C ALA A 44 7.17 -1.56 20.40
N THR A 45 7.40 -1.86 19.12
CA THR A 45 8.69 -1.61 18.47
C THR A 45 8.98 -0.12 18.29
N SER A 46 7.97 0.75 18.21
CA SER A 46 8.15 2.20 18.27
C SER A 46 8.55 2.64 19.67
N ALA A 47 7.81 2.25 20.71
CA ALA A 47 8.03 2.71 22.08
C ALA A 47 9.43 2.39 22.59
N LYS A 48 10.00 1.25 22.18
CA LYS A 48 11.33 0.78 22.61
C LYS A 48 12.41 0.81 21.52
N LEU A 49 12.10 1.25 20.32
CA LEU A 49 12.97 1.16 19.13
C LEU A 49 13.49 -0.27 18.94
N GLU A 50 12.60 -1.22 18.76
CA GLU A 50 12.89 -2.64 18.53
C GLU A 50 12.80 -2.99 17.05
N VAL A 51 13.07 -4.26 16.70
CA VAL A 51 13.09 -4.72 15.31
C VAL A 51 11.84 -5.53 15.02
N GLY A 52 10.91 -4.95 14.28
CA GLY A 52 9.67 -5.59 13.86
C GLY A 52 9.83 -6.47 12.62
N HIS A 53 8.71 -6.97 12.09
CA HIS A 53 8.67 -7.87 10.94
C HIS A 53 9.22 -7.24 9.65
N PRO A 54 9.83 -8.03 8.74
CA PRO A 54 10.30 -7.56 7.44
C PRO A 54 9.15 -7.05 6.52
N PRO A 55 9.40 -6.00 5.69
CA PRO A 55 10.69 -5.37 5.46
C PRO A 55 11.06 -4.30 6.50
N GLY A 56 10.30 -4.13 7.57
CA GLY A 56 10.50 -3.13 8.60
C GLY A 56 10.10 -1.71 8.20
N ALA A 57 9.86 -0.88 9.23
CA ALA A 57 9.50 0.52 9.05
C ALA A 57 10.33 1.43 9.98
N PRO A 58 11.68 1.45 9.85
CA PRO A 58 12.53 2.08 10.84
C PRO A 58 12.29 3.58 11.00
N PHE A 59 11.99 4.32 9.95
CA PHE A 59 11.67 5.74 10.06
C PHE A 59 10.33 5.97 10.77
N PHE A 60 9.32 5.13 10.46
CA PHE A 60 8.04 5.16 11.17
C PHE A 60 8.23 4.90 12.66
N GLN A 61 9.01 3.86 13.03
CA GLN A 61 9.32 3.53 14.41
C GLN A 61 10.10 4.64 15.14
N MET A 62 11.05 5.32 14.47
CA MET A 62 11.76 6.47 15.05
C MET A 62 10.81 7.63 15.35
N VAL A 63 9.87 7.94 14.44
CA VAL A 63 8.82 8.93 14.68
C VAL A 63 7.89 8.45 15.80
N GLY A 64 7.57 7.16 15.82
CA GLY A 64 6.77 6.52 16.89
C GLY A 64 7.41 6.65 18.26
N ALA A 65 8.71 6.41 18.37
CA ALA A 65 9.46 6.61 19.60
C ALA A 65 9.39 8.07 20.09
N PHE A 66 9.51 9.03 19.17
CA PHE A 66 9.37 10.45 19.50
C PHE A 66 7.99 10.75 20.09
N PHE A 67 6.90 10.25 19.48
CA PHE A 67 5.55 10.46 20.02
C PHE A 67 5.32 9.69 21.34
N ALA A 68 5.79 8.45 21.43
CA ALA A 68 5.71 7.65 22.65
C ALA A 68 6.38 8.32 23.85
N SER A 69 7.46 9.09 23.62
CA SER A 69 8.18 9.83 24.70
C SER A 69 7.35 10.92 25.40
N PHE A 70 6.25 11.37 24.77
CA PHE A 70 5.31 12.32 25.39
C PHE A 70 4.19 11.64 26.17
N SER A 71 4.12 10.31 26.17
CA SER A 71 3.08 9.59 26.90
C SER A 71 3.23 9.78 28.41
N PRO A 72 2.15 10.17 29.11
CA PRO A 72 2.20 10.38 30.57
C PRO A 72 2.13 9.05 31.34
N SER A 73 1.76 7.94 30.73
CA SER A 73 1.71 6.62 31.36
C SER A 73 1.79 5.50 30.27
N PRO A 74 2.23 4.29 30.65
CA PRO A 74 2.31 3.15 29.73
C PRO A 74 1.01 2.86 28.97
N GLU A 75 -0.14 2.93 29.63
CA GLU A 75 -1.46 2.65 29.04
C GLU A 75 -1.89 3.66 27.97
N LYS A 76 -1.30 4.87 27.99
CA LYS A 76 -1.56 5.94 27.01
C LYS A 76 -0.57 5.96 25.86
N THR A 77 0.49 5.15 25.91
CA THR A 77 1.52 5.14 24.86
C THR A 77 0.94 4.83 23.48
N ALA A 78 0.01 3.88 23.40
CA ALA A 78 -0.65 3.55 22.15
C ALA A 78 -1.38 4.76 21.54
N LEU A 79 -2.12 5.52 22.34
CA LEU A 79 -2.81 6.73 21.87
C LEU A 79 -1.83 7.74 21.25
N PHE A 80 -0.68 7.97 21.88
CA PHE A 80 0.33 8.90 21.36
C PHE A 80 0.95 8.41 20.06
N VAL A 81 1.17 7.09 19.92
CA VAL A 81 1.69 6.53 18.67
C VAL A 81 0.60 6.54 17.58
N ASN A 82 -0.66 6.23 17.89
CA ASN A 82 -1.80 6.33 16.95
C ASN A 82 -1.94 7.75 16.39
N PHE A 83 -1.58 8.78 17.17
CA PHE A 83 -1.65 10.18 16.75
C PHE A 83 -0.74 10.52 15.56
N ILE A 84 0.27 9.68 15.27
CA ILE A 84 1.10 9.81 14.06
C ILE A 84 0.23 9.64 12.81
N SER A 85 -0.65 8.63 12.82
CA SER A 85 -1.58 8.37 11.72
C SER A 85 -2.60 9.51 11.57
N VAL A 86 -3.11 10.05 12.68
CA VAL A 86 -3.98 11.23 12.70
C VAL A 86 -3.31 12.42 12.01
N LEU A 87 -2.10 12.78 12.43
CA LEU A 87 -1.37 13.92 11.87
C LEU A 87 -0.97 13.69 10.41
N SER A 88 -0.46 12.51 10.08
CA SER A 88 -0.07 12.15 8.72
C SER A 88 -1.25 12.25 7.77
N SER A 89 -2.42 11.76 8.18
CA SER A 89 -3.64 11.82 7.40
C SER A 89 -4.15 13.26 7.24
N ALA A 90 -4.15 14.07 8.31
CA ALA A 90 -4.55 15.47 8.21
C ALA A 90 -3.64 16.27 7.26
N PHE A 91 -2.33 16.07 7.28
CA PHE A 91 -1.41 16.67 6.30
C PHE A 91 -1.62 16.14 4.88
N THR A 92 -1.97 14.87 4.70
CA THR A 92 -2.36 14.31 3.40
C THR A 92 -3.54 15.09 2.81
N ILE A 93 -4.55 15.39 3.61
CA ILE A 93 -5.72 16.19 3.22
C ILE A 93 -5.33 17.61 2.84
N LEU A 94 -4.43 18.24 3.57
CA LEU A 94 -3.89 19.56 3.24
C LEU A 94 -3.23 19.57 1.85
N PHE A 95 -2.37 18.59 1.57
CA PHE A 95 -1.74 18.49 0.26
C PHE A 95 -2.74 18.18 -0.85
N LEU A 96 -3.72 17.32 -0.60
CA LEU A 96 -4.80 17.03 -1.54
C LEU A 96 -5.57 18.30 -1.92
N TYR A 97 -5.96 19.11 -0.94
CA TYR A 97 -6.59 20.40 -1.18
C TYR A 97 -5.74 21.27 -2.13
N PHE A 98 -4.46 21.44 -1.85
CA PHE A 98 -3.58 22.25 -2.70
C PHE A 98 -3.40 21.68 -4.10
N ILE A 99 -3.37 20.35 -4.25
CA ILE A 99 -3.28 19.66 -5.55
C ILE A 99 -4.52 19.93 -6.37
N ILE A 100 -5.71 19.77 -5.79
CA ILE A 100 -7.00 20.02 -6.48
C ILE A 100 -7.07 21.47 -6.95
N VAL A 101 -6.80 22.42 -6.05
CA VAL A 101 -6.81 23.86 -6.40
C VAL A 101 -5.79 24.18 -7.49
N ASN A 102 -4.59 23.57 -7.45
CA ASN A 102 -3.56 23.79 -8.49
C ASN A 102 -4.03 23.29 -9.87
N PHE A 103 -4.56 22.08 -9.96
CA PHE A 103 -5.06 21.52 -11.22
C PHE A 103 -6.23 22.33 -11.78
N THR A 104 -7.23 22.60 -10.93
CA THR A 104 -8.42 23.35 -11.33
C THR A 104 -8.06 24.76 -11.77
N LYS A 105 -7.16 25.45 -11.04
CA LYS A 105 -6.65 26.79 -11.41
C LYS A 105 -5.95 26.79 -12.77
N LYS A 106 -5.10 25.80 -13.05
CA LYS A 106 -4.40 25.69 -14.34
C LYS A 106 -5.39 25.51 -15.51
N ILE A 107 -6.47 24.77 -15.29
CA ILE A 107 -7.54 24.63 -16.30
C ILE A 107 -8.29 25.94 -16.44
N ALA A 108 -8.69 26.58 -15.35
CA ALA A 108 -9.42 27.84 -15.39
C ALA A 108 -8.63 28.96 -16.12
N LEU A 109 -7.32 29.00 -15.94
CA LEU A 109 -6.42 29.96 -16.60
C LEU A 109 -6.03 29.58 -18.05
N SER A 110 -6.34 28.35 -18.50
CA SER A 110 -6.02 27.96 -19.88
C SER A 110 -6.86 28.68 -20.93
N SER A 111 -8.04 29.17 -20.57
CA SER A 111 -8.99 29.88 -21.43
C SER A 111 -9.15 31.36 -21.10
N LYS A 112 -8.57 31.84 -20.00
CA LYS A 112 -8.75 33.24 -19.52
C LYS A 112 -7.45 33.74 -18.87
N GLU A 113 -7.08 34.99 -19.11
CA GLU A 113 -5.90 35.60 -18.46
C GLU A 113 -6.15 35.93 -16.98
N THR A 114 -7.38 36.23 -16.61
CA THR A 114 -7.76 36.61 -15.23
C THR A 114 -9.02 35.88 -14.79
N LEU A 115 -9.11 35.61 -13.49
CA LEU A 115 -10.24 34.94 -12.86
C LEU A 115 -11.17 35.95 -12.19
N THR A 116 -12.48 35.73 -12.25
CA THR A 116 -13.45 36.47 -11.43
C THR A 116 -13.44 36.00 -9.99
N ASN A 117 -13.94 36.81 -9.05
CA ASN A 117 -14.07 36.38 -7.65
C ASN A 117 -14.94 35.14 -7.51
N ALA A 118 -16.00 34.97 -8.32
CA ALA A 118 -16.84 33.79 -8.33
C ALA A 118 -16.05 32.52 -8.74
N GLN A 119 -15.22 32.63 -9.76
CA GLN A 119 -14.34 31.55 -10.19
C GLN A 119 -13.30 31.19 -9.12
N VAL A 120 -12.71 32.17 -8.45
CA VAL A 120 -11.79 31.92 -7.32
C VAL A 120 -12.51 31.20 -6.18
N ILE A 121 -13.72 31.57 -5.84
CA ILE A 121 -14.56 30.85 -4.86
C ILE A 121 -14.80 29.41 -5.35
N GLY A 122 -15.13 29.21 -6.64
CA GLY A 122 -15.29 27.89 -7.24
C GLY A 122 -14.03 27.02 -7.12
N LEU A 123 -12.83 27.61 -7.28
CA LEU A 123 -11.56 26.89 -7.09
C LEU A 123 -11.37 26.43 -5.63
N TYR A 124 -11.61 27.30 -4.67
CA TYR A 124 -11.46 26.93 -3.25
C TYR A 124 -12.49 25.87 -2.86
N GLY A 125 -13.74 26.02 -3.31
CA GLY A 125 -14.82 25.06 -3.04
C GLY A 125 -14.53 23.70 -3.67
N SER A 126 -13.97 23.64 -4.86
CA SER A 126 -13.55 22.38 -5.47
C SER A 126 -12.49 21.67 -4.62
N GLY A 127 -11.52 22.42 -4.09
CA GLY A 127 -10.52 21.90 -3.18
C GLY A 127 -11.13 21.38 -1.88
N VAL A 128 -12.05 22.14 -1.27
CA VAL A 128 -12.73 21.77 -0.02
C VAL A 128 -13.54 20.49 -0.20
N VAL A 129 -14.42 20.43 -1.20
CA VAL A 129 -15.32 19.27 -1.40
C VAL A 129 -14.51 18.00 -1.71
N GLY A 130 -13.52 18.07 -2.62
CA GLY A 130 -12.71 16.91 -2.95
C GLY A 130 -11.86 16.43 -1.78
N ALA A 131 -11.22 17.32 -1.04
CA ALA A 131 -10.41 16.98 0.11
C ALA A 131 -11.25 16.39 1.26
N LEU A 132 -12.43 16.97 1.55
CA LEU A 132 -13.32 16.45 2.58
C LEU A 132 -14.01 15.15 2.16
N ALA A 133 -14.31 14.93 0.88
CA ALA A 133 -14.79 13.64 0.40
C ALA A 133 -13.76 12.51 0.67
N TYR A 134 -12.48 12.81 0.51
CA TYR A 134 -11.42 11.85 0.86
C TYR A 134 -11.23 11.72 2.38
N THR A 135 -11.40 12.82 3.13
CA THR A 135 -11.35 12.81 4.61
C THR A 135 -12.34 11.81 5.20
N PHE A 136 -13.54 11.76 4.64
CA PHE A 136 -14.62 10.91 5.12
C PHE A 136 -14.82 9.64 4.32
N SER A 137 -13.85 9.23 3.48
CA SER A 137 -13.88 7.95 2.79
C SER A 137 -13.52 6.81 3.74
N ASP A 138 -14.18 5.68 3.59
CA ASP A 138 -14.07 4.49 4.44
C ASP A 138 -12.61 4.06 4.68
N SER A 139 -11.91 3.61 3.64
CA SER A 139 -10.55 3.05 3.77
C SER A 139 -9.51 4.05 4.29
N PHE A 140 -9.64 5.35 3.95
CA PHE A 140 -8.67 6.33 4.41
C PHE A 140 -8.89 6.74 5.86
N TRP A 141 -10.16 6.90 6.29
CA TRP A 141 -10.48 7.17 7.69
C TRP A 141 -10.06 6.03 8.60
N PHE A 142 -10.28 4.77 8.15
CA PHE A 142 -9.80 3.59 8.86
C PHE A 142 -8.30 3.67 9.16
N ASN A 143 -7.47 3.97 8.14
CA ASN A 143 -6.01 4.10 8.28
C ASN A 143 -5.58 5.29 9.15
N ALA A 144 -6.42 6.32 9.30
CA ALA A 144 -6.10 7.53 10.04
C ALA A 144 -6.20 7.37 11.56
N THR A 145 -6.86 6.33 12.06
CA THR A 145 -7.24 6.19 13.46
C THR A 145 -6.46 5.15 14.25
N GLU A 146 -5.50 4.46 13.61
CA GLU A 146 -4.68 3.41 14.22
C GLU A 146 -3.22 3.49 13.79
N THR A 147 -2.34 2.80 14.52
CA THR A 147 -0.90 2.77 14.25
C THR A 147 -0.59 1.82 13.10
N GLU A 148 -0.64 2.35 11.87
CA GLU A 148 -0.28 1.65 10.64
C GLU A 148 0.56 2.54 9.74
N VAL A 149 1.44 1.95 8.95
CA VAL A 149 2.38 2.67 8.06
C VAL A 149 1.69 3.41 6.92
N TYR A 150 0.45 3.03 6.57
CA TYR A 150 -0.25 3.54 5.38
C TYR A 150 -0.59 5.03 5.46
N ALA A 151 -0.96 5.53 6.64
CA ALA A 151 -1.23 6.96 6.84
C ALA A 151 0.01 7.82 6.53
N MET A 152 1.19 7.44 7.04
CA MET A 152 2.44 8.16 6.77
C MET A 152 2.93 7.95 5.33
N ALA A 153 2.69 6.78 4.74
CA ALA A 153 2.98 6.54 3.32
C ALA A 153 2.15 7.45 2.41
N MET A 154 0.88 7.68 2.75
CA MET A 154 0.01 8.63 2.05
C MET A 154 0.45 10.08 2.22
N LEU A 155 0.94 10.45 3.40
CA LEU A 155 1.58 11.76 3.59
C LEU A 155 2.76 11.93 2.63
N PHE A 156 3.65 10.94 2.54
CA PHE A 156 4.79 11.02 1.65
C PHE A 156 4.36 11.04 0.17
N MET A 157 3.39 10.24 -0.23
CA MET A 157 2.84 10.24 -1.58
C MET A 157 2.27 11.61 -1.97
N SER A 158 1.42 12.17 -1.12
CA SER A 158 0.76 13.46 -1.36
C SER A 158 1.76 14.62 -1.36
N ALA A 159 2.73 14.61 -0.43
CA ALA A 159 3.81 15.57 -0.37
C ALA A 159 4.70 15.49 -1.61
N MET A 160 5.12 14.29 -2.04
CA MET A 160 5.93 14.09 -3.26
C MET A 160 5.20 14.62 -4.49
N PHE A 161 3.91 14.34 -4.64
CA PHE A 161 3.15 14.82 -5.80
C PHE A 161 3.00 16.34 -5.77
N TRP A 162 2.74 16.93 -4.60
CA TRP A 162 2.72 18.37 -4.42
C TRP A 162 4.09 19.03 -4.70
N LEU A 163 5.18 18.44 -4.20
CA LEU A 163 6.55 18.87 -4.52
C LEU A 163 6.85 18.76 -6.02
N GLY A 164 6.34 17.71 -6.69
CA GLY A 164 6.43 17.55 -8.14
C GLY A 164 5.75 18.69 -8.90
N LEU A 165 4.56 19.13 -8.46
CA LEU A 165 3.90 20.32 -9.01
C LEU A 165 4.74 21.59 -8.78
N LYS A 166 5.30 21.77 -7.57
CA LYS A 166 6.19 22.90 -7.27
C LYS A 166 7.46 22.90 -8.11
N TRP A 167 8.07 21.71 -8.28
CA TRP A 167 9.26 21.56 -9.12
C TRP A 167 8.98 21.96 -10.55
N THR A 168 7.91 21.41 -11.13
CA THR A 168 7.57 21.68 -12.53
C THR A 168 7.10 23.12 -12.78
N ASP A 169 6.53 23.79 -11.78
CA ASP A 169 6.18 25.22 -11.87
C ASP A 169 7.41 26.14 -11.72
N ASN A 170 8.57 25.61 -11.31
CA ASN A 170 9.82 26.36 -11.09
C ASN A 170 11.03 25.80 -11.88
N LEU A 171 10.82 25.09 -12.98
CA LEU A 171 11.90 24.45 -13.77
C LEU A 171 12.98 25.46 -14.22
N ASP A 172 12.55 26.64 -14.66
CA ASP A 172 13.43 27.69 -15.17
C ASP A 172 13.95 28.64 -14.06
N SER A 173 13.57 28.39 -12.81
CA SER A 173 14.06 29.17 -11.66
C SER A 173 15.48 28.76 -11.27
N PRO A 174 16.36 29.71 -10.89
CA PRO A 174 17.74 29.42 -10.49
C PRO A 174 17.88 28.41 -9.35
N ARG A 175 16.84 28.27 -8.52
CA ARG A 175 16.78 27.34 -7.38
C ARG A 175 15.65 26.30 -7.53
N GLY A 176 15.18 26.03 -8.75
CA GLY A 176 14.09 25.08 -9.03
C GLY A 176 14.43 23.66 -8.58
N ASP A 177 15.69 23.23 -8.73
CA ASP A 177 16.17 21.90 -8.37
C ASP A 177 16.03 21.55 -6.87
N LYS A 178 15.86 22.53 -5.98
CA LYS A 178 15.61 22.26 -4.54
C LYS A 178 14.38 21.38 -4.30
N TRP A 179 13.35 21.53 -5.11
CA TRP A 179 12.14 20.73 -5.00
C TRP A 179 12.38 19.26 -5.40
N LEU A 180 13.22 19.06 -6.43
CA LEU A 180 13.64 17.71 -6.83
C LEU A 180 14.49 17.03 -5.75
N LEU A 181 15.38 17.77 -5.07
CA LEU A 181 16.17 17.24 -3.96
C LEU A 181 15.28 16.85 -2.78
N LEU A 182 14.24 17.65 -2.47
CA LEU A 182 13.25 17.28 -1.45
C LEU A 182 12.46 16.03 -1.84
N ILE A 183 12.08 15.89 -3.10
CA ILE A 183 11.45 14.65 -3.60
C ILE A 183 12.40 13.47 -3.37
N ALA A 184 13.68 13.61 -3.73
CA ALA A 184 14.68 12.56 -3.54
C ALA A 184 14.84 12.16 -2.06
N LEU A 185 14.83 13.13 -1.14
CA LEU A 185 14.84 12.86 0.30
C LEU A 185 13.61 12.06 0.73
N VAL A 186 12.41 12.48 0.33
CA VAL A 186 11.16 11.77 0.68
C VAL A 186 11.15 10.36 0.07
N VAL A 187 11.67 10.19 -1.15
CA VAL A 187 11.90 8.85 -1.75
C VAL A 187 12.75 7.97 -0.83
N GLY A 188 13.87 8.48 -0.32
CA GLY A 188 14.73 7.75 0.62
C GLY A 188 14.03 7.42 1.94
N LEU A 189 13.34 8.39 2.54
CA LEU A 189 12.59 8.22 3.79
C LEU A 189 11.44 7.21 3.64
N SER A 190 10.81 7.14 2.46
CA SER A 190 9.68 6.23 2.22
C SER A 190 10.07 4.75 2.32
N PHE A 191 11.33 4.39 2.10
CA PHE A 191 11.83 3.04 2.38
C PHE A 191 11.83 2.68 3.88
N GLY A 192 11.88 3.68 4.74
CA GLY A 192 11.75 3.49 6.19
C GLY A 192 10.31 3.58 6.69
N VAL A 193 9.32 3.65 5.80
CA VAL A 193 7.88 3.66 6.11
C VAL A 193 7.15 2.61 5.28
N HIS A 194 6.93 2.89 3.99
CA HIS A 194 6.27 1.98 3.06
C HIS A 194 6.51 2.40 1.60
N PHE A 195 6.70 1.44 0.70
CA PHE A 195 7.07 1.68 -0.71
C PHE A 195 5.99 2.35 -1.56
N MET A 196 4.76 2.47 -1.06
CA MET A 196 3.62 3.03 -1.80
C MET A 196 3.89 4.46 -2.32
N ALA A 197 4.64 5.27 -1.57
CA ALA A 197 4.98 6.64 -1.98
C ALA A 197 5.77 6.68 -3.30
N LEU A 198 6.58 5.65 -3.60
CA LEU A 198 7.36 5.55 -4.84
C LEU A 198 6.49 5.47 -6.10
N LEU A 199 5.25 4.97 -5.98
CA LEU A 199 4.31 4.85 -7.09
C LEU A 199 3.91 6.22 -7.68
N THR A 200 4.28 7.31 -7.01
CA THR A 200 4.11 8.69 -7.49
C THR A 200 5.14 9.07 -8.57
N ILE A 201 6.28 8.38 -8.64
CA ILE A 201 7.40 8.72 -9.52
C ILE A 201 6.97 8.79 -11.00
N PRO A 202 6.20 7.83 -11.56
CA PRO A 202 5.76 7.91 -12.95
C PRO A 202 4.93 9.15 -13.25
N ALA A 203 4.03 9.54 -12.34
CA ALA A 203 3.21 10.75 -12.51
C ALA A 203 4.05 12.03 -12.44
N ILE A 204 5.04 12.11 -11.56
CA ILE A 204 6.00 13.23 -11.47
C ILE A 204 6.85 13.29 -12.75
N GLY A 205 7.29 12.17 -13.29
CA GLY A 205 8.01 12.10 -14.55
C GLY A 205 7.19 12.64 -15.72
N MET A 206 5.89 12.33 -15.76
CA MET A 206 4.98 12.87 -16.77
C MET A 206 4.69 14.37 -16.55
N LEU A 207 4.61 14.85 -15.31
CA LEU A 207 4.57 16.30 -15.02
C LEU A 207 5.79 17.01 -15.62
N TYR A 208 6.98 16.47 -15.37
CA TYR A 208 8.22 17.01 -15.93
C TYR A 208 8.20 17.00 -17.48
N PHE A 209 7.85 15.86 -18.07
CA PHE A 209 7.77 15.75 -19.54
C PHE A 209 6.87 16.82 -20.14
N PHE A 210 5.64 17.00 -19.63
CA PHE A 210 4.71 17.97 -20.20
C PHE A 210 5.14 19.44 -20.02
N LYS A 211 5.93 19.75 -19.00
CA LYS A 211 6.44 21.10 -18.72
C LYS A 211 7.82 21.40 -19.35
N SER A 212 8.62 20.38 -19.61
CA SER A 212 9.95 20.51 -20.21
C SER A 212 9.89 21.05 -21.65
N HIS A 213 11.04 21.43 -22.19
CA HIS A 213 11.19 21.90 -23.58
C HIS A 213 11.21 20.78 -24.63
N PHE A 214 11.08 19.50 -24.21
CA PHE A 214 11.01 18.38 -25.16
C PHE A 214 9.79 18.49 -26.07
N GLU A 215 9.96 18.07 -27.32
CA GLU A 215 8.87 17.98 -28.27
C GLU A 215 7.77 17.03 -27.85
N LYS A 216 6.49 17.44 -27.89
CA LYS A 216 5.34 16.69 -27.37
C LYS A 216 4.70 15.80 -28.45
N ASN A 217 5.53 14.98 -29.14
CA ASN A 217 5.08 14.00 -30.12
C ASN A 217 4.85 12.61 -29.42
N ILE A 218 4.21 11.69 -30.14
CA ILE A 218 3.85 10.36 -29.62
C ILE A 218 5.08 9.54 -29.22
N LYS A 219 6.18 9.64 -29.97
CA LYS A 219 7.43 8.92 -29.66
C LYS A 219 8.01 9.37 -28.32
N ASN A 220 8.13 10.68 -28.12
CA ASN A 220 8.66 11.24 -26.87
C ASN A 220 7.70 11.01 -25.69
N PHE A 221 6.40 10.98 -25.94
CA PHE A 221 5.39 10.64 -24.94
C PHE A 221 5.57 9.19 -24.45
N ILE A 222 5.70 8.23 -25.36
CA ILE A 222 5.94 6.81 -25.00
C ILE A 222 7.28 6.70 -24.26
N LEU A 223 8.33 7.33 -24.79
CA LEU A 223 9.66 7.31 -24.16
C LEU A 223 9.64 7.90 -22.74
N ALA A 224 8.91 8.99 -22.51
CA ALA A 224 8.78 9.60 -21.19
C ALA A 224 8.09 8.69 -20.19
N ASN A 225 7.02 7.97 -20.59
CA ASN A 225 6.39 6.94 -19.74
C ASN A 225 7.37 5.82 -19.43
N VAL A 226 8.07 5.27 -20.41
CA VAL A 226 9.06 4.20 -20.24
C VAL A 226 10.17 4.64 -19.29
N ILE A 227 10.76 5.83 -19.49
CA ILE A 227 11.82 6.37 -18.62
C ILE A 227 11.31 6.54 -17.19
N SER A 228 10.11 7.09 -17.00
CA SER A 228 9.54 7.34 -15.68
C SER A 228 9.31 6.03 -14.90
N ILE A 229 8.82 4.99 -15.58
CA ILE A 229 8.67 3.64 -15.02
C ILE A 229 10.05 3.02 -14.73
N SER A 230 11.00 3.20 -15.65
CA SER A 230 12.37 2.68 -15.46
C SER A 230 13.06 3.32 -14.25
N ILE A 231 12.83 4.61 -13.98
CA ILE A 231 13.35 5.30 -12.79
C ILE A 231 12.75 4.68 -11.51
N LEU A 232 11.44 4.42 -11.50
CA LEU A 232 10.79 3.74 -10.37
C LEU A 232 11.42 2.37 -10.13
N LEU A 233 11.57 1.54 -11.19
CA LEU A 233 12.16 0.21 -11.09
C LEU A 233 13.64 0.25 -10.72
N LEU A 234 14.40 1.21 -11.26
CA LEU A 234 15.81 1.42 -10.93
C LEU A 234 15.98 1.69 -9.41
N ILE A 235 15.18 2.60 -8.85
CA ILE A 235 15.27 2.93 -7.43
C ILE A 235 14.82 1.74 -6.58
N PHE A 236 13.67 1.15 -6.89
CA PHE A 236 13.03 0.13 -6.05
C PHE A 236 13.72 -1.24 -6.12
N LYS A 237 14.16 -1.67 -7.32
CA LYS A 237 14.69 -3.02 -7.54
C LYS A 237 16.21 -3.11 -7.70
N LEU A 238 16.88 -1.99 -7.98
CA LEU A 238 18.32 -2.03 -8.27
C LEU A 238 19.13 -1.23 -7.25
N ILE A 239 18.93 0.08 -7.13
CA ILE A 239 19.88 0.93 -6.37
C ILE A 239 19.99 0.44 -4.91
N LEU A 240 18.90 0.39 -4.17
CA LEU A 240 18.94 0.07 -2.75
C LEU A 240 19.19 -1.41 -2.46
N PRO A 241 18.53 -2.39 -3.12
CA PRO A 241 18.86 -3.80 -2.93
C PRO A 241 20.33 -4.16 -3.24
N TYR A 242 20.86 -3.64 -4.36
CA TYR A 242 22.27 -3.91 -4.71
C TYR A 242 23.26 -3.18 -3.80
N THR A 243 22.88 -2.02 -3.24
CA THR A 243 23.69 -1.37 -2.22
C THR A 243 23.80 -2.24 -0.97
N LEU A 244 22.68 -2.76 -0.45
CA LEU A 244 22.71 -3.71 0.67
C LEU A 244 23.46 -4.98 0.34
N ALA A 245 23.29 -5.52 -0.88
CA ALA A 245 24.05 -6.68 -1.36
C ALA A 245 25.57 -6.39 -1.38
N LEU A 246 25.97 -5.20 -1.83
CA LEU A 246 27.38 -4.79 -1.84
C LEU A 246 27.96 -4.81 -0.43
N PHE A 247 27.24 -4.26 0.56
CA PHE A 247 27.66 -4.35 1.96
C PHE A 247 27.84 -5.79 2.44
N GLY A 248 26.89 -6.66 2.16
CA GLY A 248 26.92 -8.07 2.57
C GLY A 248 28.08 -8.86 1.91
N TYR A 249 28.24 -8.73 0.59
CA TYR A 249 29.31 -9.45 -0.14
C TYR A 249 30.69 -8.94 0.23
N THR A 250 30.88 -7.63 0.34
CA THR A 250 32.16 -7.04 0.73
C THR A 250 32.54 -7.45 2.14
N GLU A 251 31.56 -7.51 3.07
CA GLU A 251 31.80 -7.97 4.44
C GLU A 251 32.33 -9.41 4.47
N VAL A 252 31.64 -10.33 3.79
CA VAL A 252 32.08 -11.74 3.75
C VAL A 252 33.44 -11.87 3.09
N PHE A 253 33.73 -11.15 2.00
CA PHE A 253 34.98 -11.15 1.33
C PHE A 253 36.15 -10.65 2.20
N PHE A 254 35.98 -9.53 2.90
CA PHE A 254 37.02 -8.97 3.78
C PHE A 254 37.33 -9.89 4.95
N VAL A 255 36.30 -10.48 5.55
CA VAL A 255 36.48 -11.35 6.71
C VAL A 255 37.03 -12.72 6.30
N ASN A 256 36.44 -13.37 5.29
CA ASN A 256 36.76 -14.74 4.97
C ASN A 256 38.01 -14.89 4.09
N GLU A 257 38.19 -14.00 3.08
CA GLU A 257 39.32 -14.12 2.12
C GLU A 257 40.54 -13.28 2.55
N LEU A 258 40.31 -12.06 3.11
CA LEU A 258 41.40 -11.21 3.55
C LEU A 258 41.78 -11.38 5.02
N GLY A 259 41.02 -12.17 5.79
CA GLY A 259 41.28 -12.43 7.20
C GLY A 259 41.12 -11.19 8.12
N MET A 260 40.32 -10.20 7.69
CA MET A 260 40.11 -8.99 8.44
C MET A 260 39.04 -9.18 9.53
N PRO A 261 39.01 -8.34 10.58
CA PRO A 261 37.97 -8.42 11.62
C PRO A 261 36.54 -8.22 11.06
N PHE A 262 35.54 -8.74 11.77
CA PHE A 262 34.12 -8.49 11.46
C PHE A 262 33.84 -6.98 11.36
N ASN A 263 32.94 -6.61 10.46
CA ASN A 263 32.54 -5.27 10.06
C ASN A 263 33.56 -4.48 9.25
N SER A 264 34.74 -5.03 8.94
CA SER A 264 35.78 -4.34 8.12
C SER A 264 35.29 -4.07 6.68
N GLY A 265 34.62 -5.04 6.04
CA GLY A 265 34.06 -4.87 4.72
C GLY A 265 32.90 -3.88 4.70
N THR A 266 32.06 -3.89 5.74
CA THR A 266 30.97 -2.94 5.93
C THR A 266 31.49 -1.50 6.07
N ILE A 267 32.52 -1.28 6.89
CA ILE A 267 33.14 0.04 7.06
C ILE A 267 33.80 0.48 5.73
N PHE A 268 34.55 -0.39 5.06
CA PHE A 268 35.17 -0.09 3.78
C PHE A 268 34.14 0.32 2.73
N THR A 269 33.03 -0.41 2.62
CA THR A 269 31.95 -0.11 1.68
C THR A 269 31.31 1.24 1.96
N GLY A 270 31.03 1.54 3.24
CA GLY A 270 30.47 2.83 3.65
C GLY A 270 31.38 4.01 3.29
N ILE A 271 32.69 3.89 3.61
CA ILE A 271 33.69 4.91 3.26
C ILE A 271 33.80 5.05 1.73
N SER A 272 33.79 3.95 0.99
CA SER A 272 33.88 3.97 -0.48
C SER A 272 32.67 4.65 -1.14
N ILE A 273 31.46 4.44 -0.63
CA ILE A 273 30.25 5.11 -1.12
C ILE A 273 30.36 6.63 -0.84
N ILE A 274 30.77 7.03 0.36
CA ILE A 274 30.97 8.45 0.69
C ILE A 274 32.03 9.09 -0.22
N ALA A 275 33.17 8.42 -0.38
CA ALA A 275 34.24 8.87 -1.26
C ALA A 275 33.78 9.01 -2.72
N LEU A 276 32.95 8.07 -3.21
CA LEU A 276 32.36 8.14 -4.54
C LEU A 276 31.44 9.36 -4.70
N PHE A 277 30.60 9.68 -3.72
CA PHE A 277 29.76 10.89 -3.73
C PHE A 277 30.61 12.15 -3.76
N VAL A 278 31.62 12.25 -2.90
CA VAL A 278 32.53 13.41 -2.84
C VAL A 278 33.28 13.57 -4.18
N PHE A 279 33.82 12.48 -4.72
CA PHE A 279 34.53 12.50 -6.00
C PHE A 279 33.63 12.89 -7.17
N THR A 280 32.43 12.32 -7.27
CA THR A 280 31.51 12.63 -8.37
C THR A 280 31.01 14.08 -8.30
N LEU A 281 30.72 14.61 -7.09
CA LEU A 281 30.35 16.01 -6.91
C LEU A 281 31.52 16.95 -7.26
N TRP A 282 32.74 16.63 -6.83
CA TRP A 282 33.93 17.40 -7.19
C TRP A 282 34.15 17.43 -8.70
N GLN A 283 34.07 16.28 -9.38
CA GLN A 283 34.20 16.17 -10.83
C GLN A 283 33.07 16.96 -11.56
N ALA A 284 31.84 16.86 -11.07
CA ALA A 284 30.71 17.58 -11.64
C ALA A 284 30.88 19.09 -11.54
N GLN A 285 31.38 19.59 -10.39
CA GLN A 285 31.69 21.02 -10.19
C GLN A 285 32.86 21.48 -11.05
N LYS A 286 33.98 20.71 -11.04
CA LYS A 286 35.20 21.04 -11.80
C LYS A 286 34.91 21.14 -13.30
N HIS A 287 34.08 20.26 -13.85
CA HIS A 287 33.73 20.24 -15.26
C HIS A 287 32.40 20.92 -15.59
N GLN A 288 31.79 21.63 -14.64
CA GLN A 288 30.51 22.36 -14.76
C GLN A 288 29.37 21.49 -15.34
N LYS A 289 29.34 20.19 -15.03
CA LYS A 289 28.35 19.21 -15.46
C LYS A 289 27.11 19.25 -14.55
N ARG A 290 26.23 20.25 -14.75
CA ARG A 290 25.05 20.48 -13.90
C ARG A 290 24.16 19.24 -13.77
N LEU A 291 23.91 18.51 -14.86
CA LEU A 291 23.08 17.29 -14.82
C LEU A 291 23.68 16.22 -13.90
N LEU A 292 25.02 15.99 -14.01
CA LEU A 292 25.70 15.04 -13.14
C LEU A 292 25.64 15.47 -11.68
N GLN A 293 25.83 16.78 -11.41
CA GLN A 293 25.73 17.33 -10.07
C GLN A 293 24.33 17.11 -9.46
N THR A 294 23.27 17.48 -10.19
CA THR A 294 21.88 17.31 -9.71
C THR A 294 21.55 15.82 -9.51
N ALA A 295 21.92 14.94 -10.44
CA ALA A 295 21.69 13.51 -10.31
C ALA A 295 22.44 12.91 -9.10
N THR A 296 23.70 13.28 -8.88
CA THR A 296 24.47 12.83 -7.72
C THR A 296 23.88 13.34 -6.40
N LEU A 297 23.43 14.61 -6.35
CA LEU A 297 22.74 15.15 -5.19
C LEU A 297 21.42 14.44 -4.92
N CYS A 298 20.60 14.18 -5.95
CA CYS A 298 19.37 13.40 -5.78
C CYS A 298 19.66 12.02 -5.19
N LEU A 299 20.65 11.32 -5.73
CA LEU A 299 21.03 10.00 -5.20
C LEU A 299 21.53 10.11 -3.75
N LEU A 300 22.35 11.12 -3.43
CA LEU A 300 22.79 11.38 -2.06
C LEU A 300 21.61 11.61 -1.10
N PHE A 301 20.61 12.41 -1.50
CA PHE A 301 19.43 12.67 -0.68
C PHE A 301 18.56 11.41 -0.50
N VAL A 302 18.47 10.53 -1.52
CA VAL A 302 17.86 9.20 -1.37
C VAL A 302 18.60 8.39 -0.30
N PHE A 303 19.94 8.36 -0.33
CA PHE A 303 20.74 7.65 0.66
C PHE A 303 20.62 8.27 2.08
N VAL A 304 20.55 9.59 2.18
CA VAL A 304 20.28 10.26 3.46
C VAL A 304 18.94 9.85 4.04
N GLY A 305 17.87 9.81 3.23
CA GLY A 305 16.58 9.30 3.69
C GLY A 305 16.61 7.82 4.06
N PHE A 306 17.25 7.00 3.23
CA PHE A 306 17.42 5.55 3.46
C PHE A 306 18.28 5.23 4.68
N SER A 307 19.14 6.14 5.14
CA SER A 307 19.99 5.91 6.32
C SER A 307 19.22 5.63 7.62
N SER A 308 17.89 5.88 7.66
CA SER A 308 17.02 5.41 8.74
C SER A 308 17.08 3.88 8.94
N TRP A 309 17.42 3.12 7.90
CA TRP A 309 17.63 1.67 7.95
C TRP A 309 18.80 1.23 8.82
N LEU A 310 19.75 2.12 9.14
CA LEU A 310 20.83 1.85 10.11
C LEU A 310 20.29 1.57 11.52
N MET A 311 19.08 2.04 11.85
CA MET A 311 18.43 1.73 13.12
C MET A 311 18.29 0.21 13.30
N ILE A 312 17.92 -0.53 12.26
CA ILE A 312 17.64 -1.97 12.33
C ILE A 312 18.85 -2.77 12.85
N PRO A 313 20.03 -2.78 12.20
CA PRO A 313 21.17 -3.54 12.71
C PRO A 313 21.71 -2.99 14.06
N ILE A 314 21.61 -1.71 14.31
CA ILE A 314 22.00 -1.12 15.59
C ILE A 314 21.14 -1.68 16.72
N ARG A 315 19.83 -1.72 16.53
CA ARG A 315 18.89 -2.23 17.54
C ARG A 315 18.91 -3.75 17.66
N ALA A 316 19.06 -4.47 16.54
CA ALA A 316 19.22 -5.93 16.55
C ALA A 316 20.44 -6.37 17.40
N ASN A 317 21.54 -5.60 17.40
CA ASN A 317 22.71 -5.86 18.25
C ASN A 317 22.57 -5.35 19.68
N ALA A 318 21.53 -4.61 20.03
CA ALA A 318 21.30 -4.10 21.37
C ALA A 318 20.57 -5.09 22.30
N GLY A 319 20.21 -6.27 21.81
CA GLY A 319 19.52 -7.30 22.61
C GLY A 319 18.08 -6.92 22.95
N THR A 320 17.37 -6.30 22.03
CA THR A 320 15.94 -5.96 22.16
C THR A 320 15.07 -7.20 22.30
N VAL A 321 13.95 -7.10 23.00
CA VAL A 321 13.03 -8.23 23.24
C VAL A 321 12.39 -8.66 21.93
N ILE A 322 11.80 -7.71 21.18
CA ILE A 322 11.32 -7.95 19.84
C ILE A 322 12.48 -7.71 18.85
N ASN A 323 12.96 -8.77 18.24
CA ASN A 323 14.09 -8.74 17.29
C ASN A 323 13.86 -9.76 16.19
N GLU A 324 12.91 -9.45 15.29
CA GLU A 324 12.53 -10.38 14.25
C GLU A 324 13.65 -10.59 13.24
N ASN A 325 13.92 -11.86 12.92
CA ASN A 325 15.00 -12.33 12.04
C ASN A 325 16.41 -11.89 12.45
N SER A 326 16.57 -11.19 13.58
CA SER A 326 17.87 -10.75 14.12
C SER A 326 18.85 -10.19 13.06
N PRO A 327 18.52 -9.12 12.33
CA PRO A 327 19.34 -8.57 11.25
C PRO A 327 20.58 -7.82 11.79
N THR A 328 21.47 -8.54 12.47
CA THR A 328 22.62 -8.00 13.23
C THR A 328 23.80 -7.59 12.37
N ASP A 329 23.85 -8.01 11.11
CA ASP A 329 24.92 -7.68 10.17
C ASP A 329 24.39 -7.41 8.76
N ALA A 330 25.28 -6.96 7.87
CA ALA A 330 24.92 -6.58 6.51
C ALA A 330 24.30 -7.71 5.69
N ARG A 331 24.69 -8.96 5.94
CA ARG A 331 24.14 -10.13 5.23
C ARG A 331 22.75 -10.47 5.69
N LEU A 332 22.52 -10.49 6.99
CA LEU A 332 21.21 -10.73 7.58
C LEU A 332 20.23 -9.56 7.29
N LEU A 333 20.75 -8.33 7.26
CA LEU A 333 19.95 -7.16 6.86
C LEU A 333 19.50 -7.27 5.38
N LEU A 334 20.33 -7.80 4.50
CA LEU A 334 19.95 -8.05 3.12
C LEU A 334 18.82 -9.11 3.02
N ALA A 335 18.92 -10.20 3.79
CA ALA A 335 17.90 -11.24 3.85
C ALA A 335 16.56 -10.69 4.38
N TYR A 336 16.61 -9.86 5.42
CA TYR A 336 15.48 -9.13 5.99
C TYR A 336 14.82 -8.20 4.95
N TYR A 337 15.60 -7.39 4.23
CA TYR A 337 15.08 -6.51 3.18
C TYR A 337 14.44 -7.29 2.01
N ASN A 338 15.04 -8.42 1.64
CA ASN A 338 14.58 -9.24 0.52
C ASN A 338 13.35 -10.10 0.84
N LEU A 339 12.84 -10.04 2.07
CA LEU A 339 11.71 -10.84 2.51
C LEU A 339 11.95 -12.35 2.34
N GLU A 340 13.19 -12.82 2.62
CA GLU A 340 13.59 -14.23 2.37
C GLU A 340 12.78 -15.24 3.19
N GLN A 341 12.11 -14.82 4.28
CA GLN A 341 11.22 -15.67 5.07
C GLN A 341 9.82 -15.90 4.44
N TYR A 342 9.44 -15.08 3.46
CA TYR A 342 8.10 -15.16 2.86
C TYR A 342 8.14 -15.93 1.55
N GLN A 343 7.02 -16.58 1.22
CA GLN A 343 6.86 -17.31 -0.03
C GLN A 343 7.07 -16.40 -1.24
N LYS A 344 7.86 -16.88 -2.20
CA LYS A 344 8.21 -16.14 -3.40
C LYS A 344 7.00 -16.03 -4.34
N THR A 345 6.65 -14.79 -4.72
CA THR A 345 5.64 -14.52 -5.73
C THR A 345 6.28 -14.27 -7.10
N TYR A 346 5.68 -14.81 -8.16
CA TYR A 346 6.17 -14.69 -9.53
C TYR A 346 5.28 -13.71 -10.31
N LEU A 347 5.87 -12.67 -10.91
CA LEU A 347 5.11 -11.65 -11.63
C LEU A 347 5.00 -11.91 -13.13
N PHE A 348 6.07 -12.41 -13.77
CA PHE A 348 6.14 -12.52 -15.23
C PHE A 348 6.15 -13.96 -15.72
N LYS A 349 6.89 -14.85 -15.07
CA LYS A 349 6.96 -16.27 -15.39
C LYS A 349 7.22 -17.06 -14.11
N GLY A 350 6.47 -18.13 -13.91
CA GLY A 350 6.60 -18.98 -12.72
C GLY A 350 5.57 -20.10 -12.70
N PRO A 351 5.64 -20.98 -11.67
CA PRO A 351 4.71 -22.07 -11.49
C PRO A 351 3.29 -21.56 -11.26
N MET A 352 2.32 -22.31 -11.77
CA MET A 352 0.90 -22.15 -11.46
C MET A 352 0.51 -23.15 -10.37
N TYR A 353 -0.61 -22.93 -9.70
CA TYR A 353 -1.06 -23.80 -8.59
C TYR A 353 -1.20 -25.28 -8.98
N SER A 354 -1.37 -25.56 -10.26
CA SER A 354 -1.45 -26.92 -10.82
C SER A 354 -0.14 -27.71 -10.71
N ASP A 355 1.00 -27.03 -10.50
CA ASP A 355 2.30 -27.66 -10.27
C ASP A 355 2.30 -28.63 -9.07
N ALA A 356 1.52 -28.30 -8.02
CA ALA A 356 1.36 -29.16 -6.85
C ALA A 356 0.66 -30.51 -7.10
N PHE A 357 0.07 -30.68 -8.28
CA PHE A 357 -0.59 -31.92 -8.70
C PHE A 357 0.22 -32.69 -9.77
N ALA A 358 1.31 -32.08 -10.26
CA ALA A 358 2.21 -32.74 -11.18
C ALA A 358 3.04 -33.81 -10.44
N PRO A 359 3.53 -34.84 -11.14
CA PRO A 359 4.54 -35.70 -10.56
C PRO A 359 5.75 -34.86 -10.13
N THR A 360 6.20 -35.06 -8.91
CA THR A 360 7.48 -34.49 -8.44
C THR A 360 8.59 -35.05 -9.32
N GLY A 361 9.31 -34.17 -10.04
CA GLY A 361 10.52 -34.54 -10.77
C GLY A 361 11.66 -34.81 -9.79
N ASP A 362 12.71 -35.45 -10.30
CA ASP A 362 13.96 -35.61 -9.54
C ASP A 362 14.83 -34.35 -9.53
N ASP A 363 14.31 -33.26 -10.08
CA ASP A 363 15.02 -31.97 -10.18
C ASP A 363 14.75 -31.12 -8.95
N TYR A 364 15.81 -30.71 -8.28
CA TYR A 364 15.79 -29.83 -7.12
C TYR A 364 16.48 -28.51 -7.42
N MET A 365 16.17 -27.49 -6.66
CA MET A 365 16.82 -26.19 -6.71
C MET A 365 17.44 -25.84 -5.36
N ASP A 366 18.59 -25.19 -5.43
CA ASP A 366 19.22 -24.64 -4.24
C ASP A 366 18.54 -23.34 -3.81
N GLU A 367 18.39 -23.15 -2.51
CA GLU A 367 18.14 -21.85 -1.92
C GLU A 367 19.46 -21.11 -1.64
N LYS A 368 19.33 -19.85 -1.23
CA LYS A 368 20.50 -19.04 -0.84
C LYS A 368 21.12 -19.59 0.44
N PRO A 369 22.46 -19.79 0.49
CA PRO A 369 23.10 -20.28 1.68
C PRO A 369 22.96 -19.30 2.85
N LYS A 370 22.68 -19.85 4.03
CA LYS A 370 22.62 -19.11 5.29
C LYS A 370 24.01 -18.97 5.87
N TYR A 371 24.43 -17.72 6.09
CA TYR A 371 25.70 -17.38 6.73
C TYR A 371 25.47 -16.98 8.19
N GLU A 372 26.40 -17.43 9.07
CA GLU A 372 26.45 -16.99 10.47
C GLU A 372 27.89 -16.64 10.87
N ARG A 373 28.06 -15.76 11.87
CA ARG A 373 29.37 -15.42 12.41
C ARG A 373 29.89 -16.50 13.33
N ASP A 374 31.03 -17.08 13.03
CA ASP A 374 31.78 -17.90 13.95
C ASP A 374 32.84 -17.06 14.66
N TYR A 375 32.56 -16.68 15.90
CA TYR A 375 33.46 -15.87 16.72
C TYR A 375 34.73 -16.61 17.15
N LYS A 376 34.74 -17.97 17.11
CA LYS A 376 35.93 -18.77 17.42
C LYS A 376 36.90 -18.78 16.25
N GLN A 377 36.37 -18.96 15.05
CA GLN A 377 37.18 -18.96 13.81
C GLN A 377 37.36 -17.55 13.24
N GLN A 378 36.71 -16.55 13.75
CA GLN A 378 36.68 -15.17 13.23
C GLN A 378 36.31 -15.12 11.74
N LYS A 379 35.31 -15.90 11.33
CA LYS A 379 34.84 -16.03 9.94
C LYS A 379 33.33 -16.14 9.85
N TYR A 380 32.80 -15.83 8.69
CA TYR A 380 31.45 -16.21 8.32
C TYR A 380 31.45 -17.67 7.86
N ILE A 381 30.68 -18.51 8.50
CA ILE A 381 30.47 -19.91 8.12
C ILE A 381 29.10 -20.08 7.47
N ILE A 382 29.02 -21.01 6.53
CA ILE A 382 27.72 -21.40 5.98
C ILE A 382 27.15 -22.48 6.89
N VAL A 383 26.12 -22.12 7.63
CA VAL A 383 25.46 -23.05 8.56
C VAL A 383 24.42 -23.92 7.87
N ASN A 384 23.92 -23.48 6.72
CA ASN A 384 23.07 -24.27 5.86
C ASN A 384 23.32 -23.87 4.41
N GLN A 385 23.66 -24.85 3.56
CA GLN A 385 23.84 -24.64 2.12
C GLN A 385 22.51 -24.55 1.39
N TYR A 386 21.42 -25.05 1.97
CA TYR A 386 20.11 -25.19 1.33
C TYR A 386 20.20 -25.79 -0.08
N LYS A 387 21.12 -26.77 -0.25
CA LYS A 387 21.22 -27.53 -1.48
C LYS A 387 20.02 -28.43 -1.61
N ASP A 388 19.47 -28.52 -2.80
CA ASP A 388 18.29 -29.33 -3.11
C ASP A 388 17.12 -29.07 -2.15
N ALA A 389 16.99 -27.81 -1.65
CA ALA A 389 16.04 -27.43 -0.63
C ALA A 389 14.62 -27.22 -1.16
N LEU A 390 14.49 -27.01 -2.46
CA LEU A 390 13.21 -26.74 -3.12
C LEU A 390 13.04 -27.71 -4.29
N ASP A 391 11.83 -28.26 -4.42
CA ASP A 391 11.45 -28.96 -5.65
C ASP A 391 11.47 -27.98 -6.83
N ALA A 392 12.10 -28.35 -7.94
CA ALA A 392 12.07 -27.55 -9.15
C ALA A 392 10.64 -27.61 -9.75
N PRO A 393 10.06 -26.45 -10.11
CA PRO A 393 8.73 -26.46 -10.72
C PRO A 393 8.73 -27.27 -12.01
N ASN A 394 7.69 -28.10 -12.20
CA ASN A 394 7.53 -28.85 -13.44
C ASN A 394 7.38 -27.86 -14.62
N PRO A 395 8.26 -27.92 -15.64
CA PRO A 395 8.24 -26.98 -16.76
C PRO A 395 6.89 -26.92 -17.51
N GLU A 396 6.12 -27.99 -17.51
CA GLU A 396 4.78 -28.03 -18.12
C GLU A 396 3.78 -27.18 -17.37
N HIS A 397 3.96 -26.98 -16.05
CA HIS A 397 3.10 -26.18 -15.19
C HIS A 397 3.57 -24.75 -15.00
N VAL A 398 4.67 -24.35 -15.65
CA VAL A 398 5.12 -22.95 -15.67
C VAL A 398 4.34 -22.15 -16.70
N GLY A 399 3.84 -20.98 -16.29
CA GLY A 399 3.06 -20.07 -17.13
C GLY A 399 3.63 -18.65 -17.21
N LEU A 400 3.12 -17.88 -18.18
CA LEU A 400 3.37 -16.43 -18.27
C LEU A 400 2.32 -15.69 -17.42
N LEU A 401 2.75 -14.61 -16.74
CA LEU A 401 1.93 -13.80 -15.85
C LEU A 401 1.13 -14.67 -14.86
N PRO A 402 1.76 -15.51 -14.04
CA PRO A 402 1.08 -16.45 -13.18
C PRO A 402 0.28 -15.72 -12.09
N ARG A 403 -1.03 -15.60 -12.29
CA ARG A 403 -1.96 -15.01 -11.32
C ARG A 403 -2.46 -16.04 -10.31
N MET A 404 -2.61 -17.30 -10.76
CA MET A 404 -3.03 -18.44 -9.95
C MET A 404 -1.81 -19.27 -9.55
N TRP A 405 -1.05 -18.79 -8.57
CA TRP A 405 0.25 -19.36 -8.18
C TRP A 405 0.22 -20.16 -6.86
N SER A 406 -0.73 -19.89 -5.97
CA SER A 406 -0.78 -20.50 -4.63
C SER A 406 -1.45 -21.87 -4.64
N SER A 407 -0.68 -22.92 -4.40
CA SER A 407 -1.18 -24.30 -4.35
C SER A 407 -2.15 -24.57 -3.19
N GLU A 408 -2.04 -23.81 -2.10
CA GLU A 408 -2.93 -23.91 -0.95
C GLU A 408 -4.36 -23.44 -1.27
N HIS A 409 -4.50 -22.56 -2.28
CA HIS A 409 -5.78 -21.99 -2.71
C HIS A 409 -6.34 -22.63 -3.97
N ALA A 410 -5.92 -23.87 -4.28
CA ALA A 410 -6.31 -24.57 -5.50
C ALA A 410 -7.84 -24.69 -5.67
N ALA A 411 -8.55 -25.07 -4.60
CA ALA A 411 -10.00 -25.15 -4.60
C ALA A 411 -10.66 -23.80 -4.89
N ASN A 412 -10.14 -22.72 -4.32
CA ASN A 412 -10.65 -21.37 -4.54
C ASN A 412 -10.43 -20.91 -5.98
N TYR A 413 -9.27 -21.21 -6.59
CA TYR A 413 -9.04 -20.89 -8.00
C TYR A 413 -10.01 -21.64 -8.90
N MET A 414 -10.24 -22.95 -8.64
CA MET A 414 -11.19 -23.75 -9.41
C MET A 414 -12.63 -23.25 -9.27
N MET A 415 -13.02 -22.78 -8.10
CA MET A 415 -14.32 -22.14 -7.86
C MET A 415 -14.47 -20.83 -8.63
N LEU A 416 -13.40 -20.03 -8.72
CA LEU A 416 -13.41 -18.69 -9.32
C LEU A 416 -13.25 -18.69 -10.84
N THR A 417 -12.69 -19.76 -11.41
CA THR A 417 -12.42 -19.87 -12.85
C THR A 417 -13.03 -21.13 -13.42
N SER A 418 -12.25 -22.18 -13.49
CA SER A 418 -12.67 -23.51 -13.97
C SER A 418 -11.89 -24.60 -13.26
N PRO A 419 -12.49 -25.78 -13.06
CA PRO A 419 -11.78 -26.92 -12.49
C PRO A 419 -10.61 -27.33 -13.37
N LEU A 420 -9.53 -27.82 -12.74
CA LEU A 420 -8.38 -28.39 -13.45
C LEU A 420 -8.84 -29.60 -14.28
N LYS A 421 -8.39 -29.63 -15.53
CA LYS A 421 -8.54 -30.78 -16.40
C LYS A 421 -7.46 -31.82 -16.10
N TYR A 422 -7.78 -33.07 -16.32
CA TYR A 422 -6.85 -34.19 -16.20
C TYR A 422 -7.14 -35.29 -17.21
N HIS A 423 -6.12 -36.12 -17.45
CA HIS A 423 -6.25 -37.35 -18.23
C HIS A 423 -5.77 -38.52 -17.39
N ILE A 424 -6.30 -39.71 -17.67
CA ILE A 424 -5.79 -40.95 -17.08
C ILE A 424 -4.41 -41.27 -17.71
N ASN A 425 -3.42 -41.56 -16.86
CA ASN A 425 -2.13 -42.00 -17.35
C ASN A 425 -2.29 -43.36 -18.06
N PRO A 426 -1.98 -43.47 -19.38
CA PRO A 426 -2.15 -44.69 -20.13
C PRO A 426 -1.40 -45.90 -19.54
N GLU A 427 -0.28 -45.66 -18.87
CA GLU A 427 0.57 -46.70 -18.26
C GLU A 427 -0.01 -47.25 -16.94
N ARG A 428 -0.99 -46.57 -16.36
CA ARG A 428 -1.58 -46.87 -15.05
C ARG A 428 -3.11 -46.98 -15.08
N ASN A 429 -3.68 -47.50 -16.14
CA ASN A 429 -5.13 -47.66 -16.30
C ASN A 429 -5.64 -48.96 -15.64
N ASP A 430 -5.45 -49.07 -14.33
CA ASP A 430 -5.92 -50.19 -13.50
C ASP A 430 -7.28 -49.87 -12.84
N GLU A 431 -7.84 -50.84 -12.12
CA GLU A 431 -9.14 -50.69 -11.43
C GLU A 431 -9.14 -49.54 -10.40
N GLN A 432 -8.02 -49.35 -9.71
CA GLN A 432 -7.87 -48.24 -8.73
C GLN A 432 -7.93 -46.86 -9.42
N THR A 433 -7.35 -46.77 -10.62
CA THR A 433 -7.40 -45.55 -11.44
C THR A 433 -8.81 -45.27 -11.93
N GLN A 434 -9.57 -46.31 -12.32
CA GLN A 434 -10.98 -46.16 -12.71
C GLN A 434 -11.86 -45.74 -11.52
N GLN A 435 -11.62 -46.29 -10.31
CA GLN A 435 -12.31 -45.87 -9.10
C GLN A 435 -12.00 -44.43 -8.75
N LEU A 436 -10.72 -44.01 -8.84
CA LEU A 436 -10.30 -42.61 -8.66
C LEU A 436 -10.98 -41.67 -9.66
N ASN A 437 -11.00 -42.04 -10.94
CA ASN A 437 -11.69 -41.26 -11.98
C ASN A 437 -13.17 -41.08 -11.68
N GLN A 438 -13.87 -42.14 -11.24
CA GLN A 438 -15.29 -42.05 -10.85
C GLN A 438 -15.47 -41.11 -9.63
N ALA A 439 -14.56 -41.17 -8.64
CA ALA A 439 -14.61 -40.29 -7.50
C ALA A 439 -14.37 -38.81 -7.91
N LEU A 440 -13.41 -38.55 -8.76
CA LEU A 440 -13.13 -37.20 -9.31
C LEU A 440 -14.35 -36.65 -10.07
N GLN A 441 -15.01 -37.46 -10.92
CA GLN A 441 -16.21 -37.01 -11.62
C GLN A 441 -17.37 -36.70 -10.68
N ARG A 442 -17.54 -37.50 -9.61
CA ARG A 442 -18.60 -37.27 -8.61
C ARG A 442 -18.37 -36.00 -7.82
N THR A 443 -17.13 -35.74 -7.34
CA THR A 443 -16.78 -34.52 -6.60
C THR A 443 -16.92 -33.28 -7.47
N LEU A 444 -16.54 -33.39 -8.75
CA LEU A 444 -16.71 -32.33 -9.71
C LEU A 444 -18.18 -31.99 -9.96
N ALA A 445 -19.03 -33.02 -10.15
CA ALA A 445 -20.47 -32.86 -10.32
C ALA A 445 -21.16 -32.29 -9.06
N ALA A 446 -20.60 -32.52 -7.86
CA ALA A 446 -21.08 -31.99 -6.61
C ALA A 446 -20.57 -30.54 -6.34
N GLY A 447 -19.62 -30.04 -7.13
CA GLY A 447 -18.99 -28.73 -6.89
C GLY A 447 -18.05 -28.71 -5.67
N ASP A 448 -17.65 -29.88 -5.18
CA ASP A 448 -16.72 -30.00 -4.04
C ASP A 448 -15.27 -29.91 -4.52
N TYR A 449 -14.80 -28.69 -4.71
CA TYR A 449 -13.45 -28.41 -5.22
C TYR A 449 -12.35 -28.74 -4.21
N GLU A 450 -12.62 -28.75 -2.91
CA GLU A 450 -11.63 -29.15 -1.91
C GLU A 450 -11.35 -30.64 -1.98
N GLN A 451 -12.42 -31.45 -2.00
CA GLN A 451 -12.30 -32.89 -2.17
C GLN A 451 -11.75 -33.26 -3.55
N TYR A 452 -12.10 -32.49 -4.57
CA TYR A 452 -11.55 -32.66 -5.92
C TYR A 452 -10.03 -32.42 -5.94
N ALA A 453 -9.56 -31.31 -5.35
CA ALA A 453 -8.13 -31.02 -5.23
C ALA A 453 -7.38 -32.12 -4.43
N TYR A 454 -7.98 -32.58 -3.33
CA TYR A 454 -7.42 -33.67 -2.55
C TYR A 454 -7.26 -34.96 -3.37
N LEU A 455 -8.27 -35.33 -4.14
CA LEU A 455 -8.23 -36.52 -5.01
C LEU A 455 -7.21 -36.37 -6.16
N LEU A 456 -7.10 -35.20 -6.77
CA LEU A 456 -6.06 -34.92 -7.77
C LEU A 456 -4.67 -35.14 -7.19
N ARG A 457 -4.41 -34.65 -5.97
CA ARG A 457 -3.12 -34.83 -5.29
C ARG A 457 -2.82 -36.30 -5.00
N ARG A 458 -3.81 -37.06 -4.54
CA ARG A 458 -3.67 -38.51 -4.33
C ARG A 458 -3.52 -39.33 -5.60
N GLY A 459 -3.97 -38.77 -6.73
CA GLY A 459 -3.91 -39.39 -8.03
C GLY A 459 -2.58 -39.18 -8.77
N GLN A 460 -1.57 -38.56 -8.17
CA GLN A 460 -0.25 -38.35 -8.80
C GLN A 460 0.31 -39.68 -9.33
N GLY A 461 0.79 -39.62 -10.56
CA GLY A 461 1.30 -40.79 -11.30
C GLY A 461 0.22 -41.69 -11.93
N ARG A 462 -1.07 -41.59 -11.50
CA ARG A 462 -2.24 -42.30 -12.12
C ARG A 462 -3.02 -41.41 -13.06
N ILE A 463 -3.00 -40.11 -12.81
CA ILE A 463 -3.61 -39.10 -13.67
C ILE A 463 -2.55 -38.04 -14.00
N ILE A 464 -2.72 -37.42 -15.14
CA ILE A 464 -1.89 -36.29 -15.62
C ILE A 464 -2.80 -35.06 -15.57
N VAL A 465 -2.45 -34.10 -14.74
CA VAL A 465 -3.21 -32.85 -14.59
C VAL A 465 -2.70 -31.83 -15.60
N GLU A 466 -3.61 -31.13 -16.25
CA GLU A 466 -3.26 -30.03 -17.16
C GLU A 466 -3.11 -28.72 -16.36
N LYS A 467 -2.19 -27.86 -16.79
CA LYS A 467 -2.14 -26.50 -16.25
C LYS A 467 -3.33 -25.65 -16.73
N PRO A 468 -3.78 -24.66 -15.95
CA PRO A 468 -4.76 -23.69 -16.39
C PRO A 468 -4.32 -22.98 -17.67
N SER A 469 -5.26 -22.69 -18.55
CA SER A 469 -4.94 -21.93 -19.77
C SER A 469 -4.51 -20.49 -19.44
N PHE A 470 -3.83 -19.84 -20.38
CA PHE A 470 -3.51 -18.41 -20.25
C PHE A 470 -4.78 -17.55 -20.08
N TRP A 471 -5.88 -17.95 -20.71
CA TRP A 471 -7.15 -17.22 -20.61
C TRP A 471 -7.83 -17.41 -19.24
N ASP A 472 -7.75 -18.58 -18.62
CA ASP A 472 -8.22 -18.80 -17.24
C ASP A 472 -7.44 -17.92 -16.27
N ASN A 473 -6.12 -17.83 -16.48
CA ASN A 473 -5.24 -16.99 -15.69
C ASN A 473 -5.57 -15.48 -15.84
N LEU A 474 -5.86 -15.02 -17.05
CA LEU A 474 -6.34 -13.65 -17.28
C LEU A 474 -7.75 -13.43 -16.75
N SER A 475 -8.64 -14.41 -16.89
CA SER A 475 -10.00 -14.35 -16.34
C SER A 475 -9.96 -14.11 -14.82
N PHE A 476 -9.11 -14.85 -14.10
CA PHE A 476 -8.88 -14.62 -12.68
C PHE A 476 -8.37 -13.20 -12.39
N MET A 477 -7.42 -12.69 -13.17
CA MET A 477 -6.92 -11.33 -13.00
C MET A 477 -8.03 -10.29 -13.14
N PHE A 478 -8.88 -10.39 -14.15
CA PHE A 478 -9.93 -9.41 -14.40
C PHE A 478 -11.13 -9.56 -13.46
N SER A 479 -11.61 -10.79 -13.25
CA SER A 479 -12.81 -11.03 -12.42
C SER A 479 -12.51 -10.89 -10.93
N TYR A 480 -11.40 -11.43 -10.45
CA TYR A 480 -11.05 -11.40 -9.04
C TYR A 480 -10.15 -10.22 -8.68
N GLN A 481 -8.94 -10.11 -9.27
CA GLN A 481 -7.96 -9.12 -8.82
C GLN A 481 -8.37 -7.68 -9.18
N PHE A 482 -8.97 -7.46 -10.38
CA PHE A 482 -9.38 -6.11 -10.80
C PHE A 482 -10.81 -5.76 -10.39
N ASN A 483 -11.77 -6.66 -10.60
CA ASN A 483 -13.15 -6.36 -10.26
C ASN A 483 -13.39 -6.50 -8.74
N TYR A 484 -13.12 -7.67 -8.17
CA TYR A 484 -13.43 -7.93 -6.77
C TYR A 484 -12.46 -7.24 -5.78
N MET A 485 -11.15 -7.29 -6.03
CA MET A 485 -10.12 -6.77 -5.14
C MET A 485 -9.68 -5.32 -5.45
N TYR A 486 -10.28 -4.66 -6.45
CA TYR A 486 -10.00 -3.25 -6.73
C TYR A 486 -11.28 -2.44 -6.94
N LEU A 487 -12.11 -2.76 -7.96
CA LEU A 487 -13.28 -1.96 -8.28
C LEU A 487 -14.29 -1.96 -7.13
N ARG A 488 -14.52 -3.10 -6.48
CA ARG A 488 -15.37 -3.20 -5.29
C ARG A 488 -14.93 -2.24 -4.20
N TYR A 489 -13.63 -2.14 -3.90
CA TYR A 489 -13.09 -1.22 -2.90
C TYR A 489 -13.22 0.25 -3.31
N LEU A 490 -13.04 0.57 -4.60
CA LEU A 490 -13.30 1.91 -5.09
C LEU A 490 -14.77 2.30 -4.90
N LEU A 491 -15.68 1.37 -5.15
CA LEU A 491 -17.11 1.58 -4.97
C LEU A 491 -17.51 1.66 -3.48
N TRP A 492 -16.87 0.91 -2.58
CA TRP A 492 -17.06 1.08 -1.13
C TRP A 492 -16.83 2.52 -0.69
N ASN A 493 -15.76 3.12 -1.16
CA ASN A 493 -15.38 4.46 -0.77
C ASN A 493 -16.26 5.56 -1.36
N PHE A 494 -16.92 5.32 -2.53
CA PHE A 494 -17.60 6.39 -3.27
C PHE A 494 -19.04 6.07 -3.73
N VAL A 495 -19.51 4.87 -3.49
CA VAL A 495 -20.91 4.47 -3.73
C VAL A 495 -21.58 4.05 -2.42
N GLY A 496 -20.89 3.22 -1.64
CA GLY A 496 -21.27 2.76 -0.33
C GLY A 496 -20.88 1.29 -0.09
N ARG A 497 -20.93 0.87 1.16
CA ARG A 497 -20.50 -0.43 1.66
C ARG A 497 -21.65 -1.20 2.28
N GLN A 498 -21.74 -2.51 2.04
CA GLN A 498 -22.84 -3.35 2.52
C GLN A 498 -22.76 -3.61 4.02
N ASP A 499 -21.57 -3.96 4.52
CA ASP A 499 -21.27 -4.25 5.93
C ASP A 499 -19.75 -4.26 6.17
N ASP A 500 -19.34 -4.49 7.41
CA ASP A 500 -17.94 -4.63 7.85
C ASP A 500 -17.45 -6.10 7.86
N ILE A 501 -18.27 -7.05 7.42
CA ILE A 501 -17.92 -8.47 7.33
C ILE A 501 -17.10 -8.70 6.06
N GLN A 502 -16.00 -9.46 6.21
CA GLN A 502 -15.12 -9.78 5.09
C GLN A 502 -15.86 -10.55 3.98
N GLY A 503 -15.77 -10.04 2.75
CA GLY A 503 -16.38 -10.66 1.60
C GLY A 503 -15.66 -11.92 1.14
N LYS A 504 -16.45 -12.96 0.77
CA LYS A 504 -15.97 -14.20 0.14
C LYS A 504 -16.72 -14.50 -1.16
N ILE A 505 -17.04 -13.42 -1.93
CA ILE A 505 -17.83 -13.47 -3.16
C ILE A 505 -19.30 -13.86 -2.93
N TYR A 506 -19.72 -13.99 -1.71
CA TYR A 506 -21.13 -14.18 -1.38
C TYR A 506 -21.91 -12.85 -1.47
N ASN A 507 -23.17 -12.95 -1.87
CA ASN A 507 -24.00 -11.77 -2.06
C ASN A 507 -24.42 -11.08 -0.74
N ASN A 508 -24.32 -11.79 0.38
CA ASN A 508 -24.81 -11.34 1.68
C ASN A 508 -23.80 -10.52 2.50
N HIS A 509 -22.51 -10.53 2.13
CA HIS A 509 -21.48 -9.81 2.88
C HIS A 509 -20.40 -9.19 1.99
N GLY A 510 -19.87 -8.04 2.42
CA GLY A 510 -18.69 -7.42 1.87
C GLY A 510 -18.86 -6.86 0.46
N ASN A 511 -20.07 -6.62 -0.02
CA ASN A 511 -20.31 -6.02 -1.32
C ASN A 511 -20.36 -4.49 -1.23
N TRP A 512 -20.38 -3.82 -2.38
CA TRP A 512 -20.78 -2.41 -2.44
C TRP A 512 -22.31 -2.32 -2.52
N ILE A 513 -22.88 -1.24 -2.01
CA ILE A 513 -24.30 -0.91 -2.15
C ILE A 513 -24.46 0.58 -2.38
N SER A 514 -25.52 0.97 -3.05
CA SER A 514 -25.77 2.37 -3.41
C SER A 514 -26.76 3.09 -2.51
N GLY A 515 -27.66 2.37 -1.87
CA GLY A 515 -28.85 2.89 -1.20
C GLY A 515 -30.06 3.06 -2.15
N ILE A 516 -29.91 2.65 -3.42
CA ILE A 516 -31.01 2.68 -4.42
C ILE A 516 -31.52 1.24 -4.56
N SER A 517 -32.67 0.95 -3.95
CA SER A 517 -33.17 -0.43 -3.76
C SER A 517 -33.14 -1.27 -5.03
N PHE A 518 -33.67 -0.79 -6.17
CA PHE A 518 -33.72 -1.59 -7.38
C PHE A 518 -32.32 -1.95 -7.94
N ILE A 519 -31.28 -1.12 -7.69
CA ILE A 519 -29.90 -1.43 -8.08
C ILE A 519 -29.30 -2.43 -7.11
N ASP A 520 -29.51 -2.21 -5.83
CA ASP A 520 -28.93 -3.02 -4.77
C ASP A 520 -29.57 -4.41 -4.73
N ASP A 521 -30.90 -4.52 -4.93
CA ASP A 521 -31.62 -5.79 -5.07
C ASP A 521 -31.10 -6.61 -6.27
N TRP A 522 -30.88 -5.95 -7.40
CA TRP A 522 -30.30 -6.60 -8.58
C TRP A 522 -28.85 -7.04 -8.34
N HIS A 523 -28.04 -6.20 -7.69
CA HIS A 523 -26.63 -6.47 -7.45
C HIS A 523 -26.42 -7.59 -6.42
N THR A 524 -27.18 -7.57 -5.32
CA THR A 524 -27.06 -8.58 -4.26
C THR A 524 -27.93 -9.82 -4.50
N GLY A 525 -28.92 -9.73 -5.39
CA GLY A 525 -29.83 -10.83 -5.72
C GLY A 525 -30.96 -11.06 -4.71
N TYR A 526 -31.16 -10.13 -3.75
CA TYR A 526 -32.27 -10.19 -2.79
C TYR A 526 -32.75 -8.78 -2.37
N PRO A 527 -34.04 -8.65 -1.97
CA PRO A 527 -34.63 -7.36 -1.58
C PRO A 527 -33.96 -6.75 -0.35
N GLN A 528 -33.57 -5.49 -0.44
CA GLN A 528 -32.92 -4.75 0.64
C GLN A 528 -33.92 -4.26 1.72
N GLU A 529 -35.23 -4.28 1.43
CA GLU A 529 -36.27 -3.82 2.36
C GLU A 529 -36.54 -4.82 3.49
N HIS A 530 -36.20 -6.10 3.30
CA HIS A 530 -36.51 -7.19 4.22
C HIS A 530 -35.29 -7.80 4.90
N LEU A 531 -34.26 -7.01 5.11
CA LEU A 531 -33.04 -7.47 5.77
C LEU A 531 -33.29 -7.76 7.26
N PRO A 532 -32.62 -8.82 7.81
CA PRO A 532 -32.53 -8.99 9.26
C PRO A 532 -31.93 -7.74 9.93
N SER A 533 -32.25 -7.52 11.20
CA SER A 533 -31.82 -6.31 11.92
C SER A 533 -30.30 -6.18 12.01
N ASP A 534 -29.57 -7.28 12.17
CA ASP A 534 -28.10 -7.32 12.21
C ASP A 534 -27.43 -6.89 10.90
N ALA A 535 -28.07 -7.19 9.75
CA ALA A 535 -27.61 -6.72 8.45
C ALA A 535 -28.05 -5.29 8.13
N ARG A 536 -29.32 -4.95 8.46
CA ARG A 536 -29.88 -3.63 8.20
C ARG A 536 -29.24 -2.55 9.07
N ASP A 537 -29.03 -2.85 10.35
CA ASP A 537 -28.55 -1.90 11.36
C ASP A 537 -27.02 -2.06 11.61
N ASN A 538 -26.32 -2.75 10.70
CA ASN A 538 -24.86 -2.87 10.74
C ASN A 538 -24.20 -1.50 10.55
N ARG A 539 -23.27 -1.10 11.41
CA ARG A 539 -22.62 0.21 11.38
C ARG A 539 -21.79 0.43 10.12
N GLY A 540 -21.19 -0.64 9.55
CA GLY A 540 -20.45 -0.58 8.30
C GLY A 540 -21.36 -0.50 7.05
N ARG A 541 -22.71 -0.41 7.22
CA ARG A 541 -23.65 -0.26 6.11
C ARG A 541 -23.82 1.21 5.75
N ASN A 542 -23.06 1.66 4.75
CA ASN A 542 -22.98 3.05 4.33
C ASN A 542 -23.48 3.23 2.90
N THR A 543 -24.26 4.29 2.61
CA THR A 543 -24.84 4.51 1.28
C THR A 543 -24.73 5.96 0.84
N TYR A 544 -24.21 6.19 -0.39
CA TYR A 544 -23.97 7.54 -0.91
C TYR A 544 -24.71 7.84 -2.22
N PHE A 545 -25.62 6.97 -2.67
CA PHE A 545 -26.47 7.15 -3.87
C PHE A 545 -25.65 7.45 -5.14
N PHE A 546 -24.47 6.88 -5.29
CA PHE A 546 -23.51 7.20 -6.35
C PHE A 546 -23.03 8.66 -6.39
N LEU A 547 -23.41 9.53 -5.47
CA LEU A 547 -23.15 10.98 -5.57
C LEU A 547 -21.65 11.30 -5.63
N PRO A 548 -20.77 10.79 -4.75
CA PRO A 548 -19.33 11.01 -4.87
C PRO A 548 -18.77 10.42 -6.15
N PHE A 549 -19.20 9.23 -6.54
CA PHE A 549 -18.71 8.53 -7.71
C PHE A 549 -19.05 9.28 -9.01
N LEU A 550 -20.32 9.70 -9.18
CA LEU A 550 -20.75 10.46 -10.35
C LEU A 550 -20.07 11.83 -10.42
N LEU A 551 -19.91 12.51 -9.28
CA LEU A 551 -19.19 13.78 -9.23
C LEU A 551 -17.71 13.60 -9.66
N GLY A 552 -17.07 12.51 -9.23
CA GLY A 552 -15.72 12.13 -9.66
C GLY A 552 -15.64 11.87 -11.15
N LEU A 553 -16.60 11.14 -11.73
CA LEU A 553 -16.66 10.92 -13.18
C LEU A 553 -16.85 12.24 -13.96
N VAL A 554 -17.73 13.13 -13.50
CA VAL A 554 -17.90 14.47 -14.09
C VAL A 554 -16.56 15.23 -14.11
N GLY A 555 -15.82 15.21 -12.99
CA GLY A 555 -14.51 15.87 -12.89
C GLY A 555 -13.45 15.21 -13.77
N MET A 556 -13.45 13.89 -13.86
CA MET A 556 -12.53 13.13 -14.72
C MET A 556 -12.74 13.49 -16.21
N PHE A 557 -13.98 13.49 -16.68
CA PHE A 557 -14.30 13.86 -18.06
C PHE A 557 -14.09 15.36 -18.34
N PHE A 558 -14.37 16.22 -17.37
CA PHE A 558 -14.05 17.65 -17.46
C PHE A 558 -12.53 17.87 -17.61
N GLN A 559 -11.71 17.21 -16.80
CA GLN A 559 -10.26 17.30 -16.93
C GLN A 559 -9.76 16.76 -18.27
N LEU A 560 -10.30 15.62 -18.75
CA LEU A 560 -9.95 15.02 -20.03
C LEU A 560 -10.26 15.96 -21.21
N SER A 561 -11.44 16.60 -21.19
CA SER A 561 -11.86 17.53 -22.23
C SER A 561 -11.08 18.83 -22.19
N SER A 562 -10.77 19.36 -21.01
CA SER A 562 -10.11 20.64 -20.82
C SER A 562 -8.59 20.56 -20.94
N SER A 563 -7.96 19.48 -20.46
CA SER A 563 -6.50 19.31 -20.48
C SER A 563 -6.07 17.84 -20.46
N LYS A 564 -5.93 17.23 -21.64
CA LYS A 564 -5.45 15.85 -21.79
C LYS A 564 -4.11 15.59 -21.08
N ARG A 565 -3.22 16.59 -21.02
CA ARG A 565 -1.91 16.47 -20.36
C ARG A 565 -2.04 16.33 -18.84
N GLN A 566 -2.86 17.18 -18.22
CA GLN A 566 -3.09 17.10 -16.78
C GLN A 566 -3.88 15.83 -16.41
N TRP A 567 -4.85 15.45 -17.25
CA TRP A 567 -5.61 14.23 -17.10
C TRP A 567 -4.67 13.02 -17.12
N TRP A 568 -3.72 12.95 -18.07
CA TRP A 568 -2.77 11.84 -18.13
C TRP A 568 -1.92 11.72 -16.88
N VAL A 569 -1.48 12.84 -16.30
CA VAL A 569 -0.73 12.86 -15.04
C VAL A 569 -1.55 12.29 -13.89
N ALA A 570 -2.78 12.76 -13.71
CA ALA A 570 -3.68 12.24 -12.69
C ALA A 570 -4.02 10.76 -12.94
N PHE A 571 -4.30 10.40 -14.20
CA PHE A 571 -4.58 9.00 -14.57
C PHE A 571 -3.38 8.07 -14.35
N THR A 572 -2.16 8.54 -14.61
CA THR A 572 -0.95 7.77 -14.29
C THR A 572 -0.83 7.52 -12.80
N LEU A 573 -1.09 8.52 -11.96
CA LEU A 573 -1.11 8.34 -10.50
C LEU A 573 -2.18 7.34 -10.07
N PHE A 574 -3.41 7.48 -10.58
CA PHE A 574 -4.53 6.58 -10.35
C PHE A 574 -4.21 5.13 -10.74
N LEU A 575 -3.62 4.96 -11.93
CA LEU A 575 -3.27 3.64 -12.46
C LEU A 575 -2.18 2.95 -11.63
N PHE A 576 -1.11 3.67 -11.29
CA PHE A 576 0.02 3.08 -10.56
C PHE A 576 -0.30 2.75 -9.11
N THR A 577 -1.11 3.58 -8.44
CA THR A 577 -1.54 3.33 -7.06
C THR A 577 -2.79 2.44 -6.97
N GLY A 578 -3.35 2.04 -8.09
CA GLY A 578 -4.51 1.15 -8.21
C GLY A 578 -4.19 -0.15 -8.96
N LEU A 579 -4.59 -0.22 -10.22
CA LEU A 579 -4.50 -1.45 -11.03
C LEU A 579 -3.06 -1.98 -11.19
N ALA A 580 -2.08 -1.10 -11.41
CA ALA A 580 -0.68 -1.54 -11.54
C ALA A 580 -0.16 -2.12 -10.20
N LEU A 581 -0.58 -1.54 -9.08
CA LEU A 581 -0.28 -2.08 -7.76
C LEU A 581 -0.92 -3.47 -7.56
N LYS A 582 -2.17 -3.68 -8.01
CA LYS A 582 -2.82 -5.02 -7.97
C LYS A 582 -2.08 -6.06 -8.80
N VAL A 583 -1.56 -5.67 -9.97
CA VAL A 583 -0.70 -6.57 -10.76
C VAL A 583 0.58 -6.93 -9.99
N TYR A 584 1.18 -5.96 -9.29
CA TYR A 584 2.40 -6.18 -8.52
C TYR A 584 2.18 -7.04 -7.28
N LEU A 585 1.12 -6.79 -6.50
CA LEU A 585 0.80 -7.55 -5.29
C LEU A 585 0.48 -9.01 -5.59
N ASN A 586 -0.12 -9.28 -6.75
CA ASN A 586 -0.47 -10.63 -7.21
C ASN A 586 -1.18 -11.47 -6.13
N GLU A 587 -2.19 -10.87 -5.51
CA GLU A 587 -2.90 -11.44 -4.37
C GLU A 587 -3.59 -12.76 -4.72
N ARG A 588 -3.50 -13.70 -3.81
CA ARG A 588 -4.21 -14.98 -3.83
C ARG A 588 -5.68 -14.81 -3.42
N PRO A 589 -6.56 -15.77 -3.67
CA PRO A 589 -7.94 -15.70 -3.22
C PRO A 589 -8.06 -15.63 -1.70
N PHE A 590 -9.02 -14.84 -1.22
CA PHE A 590 -9.44 -14.79 0.18
C PHE A 590 -8.30 -14.56 1.17
N GLU A 591 -7.55 -13.49 0.96
CA GLU A 591 -6.56 -13.01 1.93
C GLU A 591 -7.18 -12.89 3.35
N PRO A 592 -6.39 -12.99 4.43
CA PRO A 592 -6.91 -13.00 5.81
C PRO A 592 -7.76 -11.78 6.17
N ARG A 593 -7.47 -10.62 5.55
CA ARG A 593 -8.28 -9.39 5.69
C ARG A 593 -8.47 -8.71 4.33
N GLU A 594 -9.44 -7.80 4.25
CA GLU A 594 -9.63 -6.94 3.08
C GLU A 594 -8.38 -6.10 2.84
N ARG A 595 -8.04 -5.86 1.56
CA ARG A 595 -6.79 -5.18 1.13
C ARG A 595 -7.04 -3.78 0.55
N ASP A 596 -8.15 -3.16 0.90
CA ASP A 596 -8.54 -1.82 0.47
C ASP A 596 -7.59 -0.73 0.93
N TYR A 597 -7.02 -0.88 2.12
CA TYR A 597 -6.02 0.02 2.70
C TYR A 597 -4.76 0.21 1.84
N ALA A 598 -4.40 -0.77 1.03
CA ALA A 598 -3.27 -0.65 0.10
C ALA A 598 -3.58 0.22 -1.14
N LEU A 599 -4.86 0.51 -1.40
CA LEU A 599 -5.33 1.21 -2.60
C LEU A 599 -5.71 2.68 -2.35
N VAL A 600 -5.55 3.17 -1.13
CA VAL A 600 -5.90 4.55 -0.73
C VAL A 600 -5.25 5.62 -1.61
N GLY A 601 -4.10 5.33 -2.25
CA GLY A 601 -3.49 6.22 -3.24
C GLY A 601 -4.33 6.42 -4.51
N SER A 602 -5.02 5.38 -4.96
CA SER A 602 -5.95 5.45 -6.08
C SER A 602 -7.22 6.23 -5.69
N PHE A 603 -7.75 6.01 -4.49
CA PHE A 603 -8.90 6.73 -3.95
C PHE A 603 -8.58 8.21 -3.73
N PHE A 604 -7.37 8.53 -3.26
CA PHE A 604 -6.84 9.91 -3.21
C PHE A 604 -6.90 10.60 -4.59
N THR A 605 -6.49 9.89 -5.63
CA THR A 605 -6.51 10.44 -6.98
C THR A 605 -7.93 10.62 -7.49
N PHE A 606 -8.84 9.70 -7.17
CA PHE A 606 -10.25 9.82 -7.52
C PHE A 606 -10.89 11.05 -6.83
N ALA A 607 -10.51 11.35 -5.60
CA ALA A 607 -10.96 12.54 -4.88
C ALA A 607 -10.50 13.86 -5.54
N ILE A 608 -9.38 13.86 -6.27
CA ILE A 608 -9.00 15.00 -7.13
C ILE A 608 -10.10 15.27 -8.16
N TRP A 609 -10.61 14.22 -8.80
CA TRP A 609 -11.68 14.35 -9.78
C TRP A 609 -13.02 14.74 -9.14
N ILE A 610 -13.33 14.24 -7.92
CA ILE A 610 -14.52 14.71 -7.17
C ILE A 610 -14.47 16.24 -6.99
N GLY A 611 -13.35 16.78 -6.54
CA GLY A 611 -13.17 18.23 -6.42
C GLY A 611 -13.31 18.96 -7.74
N MET A 612 -12.70 18.45 -8.81
CA MET A 612 -12.80 19.05 -10.16
C MET A 612 -14.23 18.99 -10.71
N GLY A 613 -15.04 18.00 -10.33
CA GLY A 613 -16.44 17.87 -10.69
C GLY A 613 -17.28 19.05 -10.18
N VAL A 614 -16.98 19.56 -8.99
CA VAL A 614 -17.63 20.75 -8.43
C VAL A 614 -17.41 21.98 -9.32
N TYR A 615 -16.15 22.17 -9.73
CA TYR A 615 -15.82 23.29 -10.63
C TYR A 615 -16.43 23.10 -12.01
N ALA A 616 -16.48 21.88 -12.51
CA ALA A 616 -17.12 21.55 -13.80
C ALA A 616 -18.61 21.91 -13.81
N ILE A 617 -19.34 21.52 -12.75
CA ILE A 617 -20.77 21.87 -12.60
C ILE A 617 -20.95 23.39 -12.54
N TYR A 618 -20.10 24.09 -11.77
CA TYR A 618 -20.16 25.54 -11.67
C TYR A 618 -19.97 26.20 -13.04
N VAL A 619 -18.93 25.85 -13.79
CA VAL A 619 -18.66 26.43 -15.12
C VAL A 619 -19.78 26.11 -16.12
N PHE A 620 -20.26 24.88 -16.12
CA PHE A 620 -21.38 24.46 -16.97
C PHE A 620 -22.64 25.29 -16.70
N LEU A 621 -22.99 25.50 -15.44
CA LEU A 621 -24.15 26.31 -15.08
C LEU A 621 -23.93 27.81 -15.35
N GLU A 622 -22.71 28.33 -15.13
CA GLU A 622 -22.34 29.72 -15.47
C GLU A 622 -22.55 30.02 -16.97
N GLU A 623 -22.21 29.05 -17.84
CA GLU A 623 -22.35 29.17 -19.29
C GLU A 623 -23.81 28.99 -19.79
N LYS A 624 -24.60 28.14 -19.12
CA LYS A 624 -25.97 27.79 -19.56
C LYS A 624 -27.05 28.71 -19.02
N LEU A 625 -26.84 29.32 -17.86
CA LEU A 625 -27.83 30.20 -17.27
C LEU A 625 -27.85 31.55 -18.01
N SER A 626 -29.03 31.97 -18.49
CA SER A 626 -29.24 33.22 -19.22
C SER A 626 -29.13 34.45 -18.31
N PHE A 627 -29.19 34.31 -17.00
CA PHE A 627 -29.05 35.37 -16.02
C PHE A 627 -27.80 35.17 -15.15
N LYS A 628 -27.09 36.26 -14.84
CA LYS A 628 -25.93 36.23 -13.98
C LYS A 628 -26.35 36.15 -12.49
N PHE A 629 -26.33 34.95 -11.93
CA PHE A 629 -26.58 34.75 -10.51
C PHE A 629 -25.24 34.88 -9.72
N LYS A 630 -25.10 35.99 -8.99
CA LYS A 630 -23.87 36.27 -8.20
C LYS A 630 -23.56 35.22 -7.14
N GLY A 631 -24.54 34.46 -6.67
CA GLY A 631 -24.42 33.39 -5.68
C GLY A 631 -24.21 32.00 -6.26
N LEU A 632 -24.00 31.84 -7.58
CA LEU A 632 -23.94 30.53 -8.22
C LEU A 632 -22.79 29.65 -7.68
N ALA A 633 -21.58 30.19 -7.57
CA ALA A 633 -20.44 29.43 -7.06
C ALA A 633 -20.67 28.95 -5.61
N PRO A 634 -21.03 29.80 -4.63
CA PRO A 634 -21.39 29.34 -3.28
C PRO A 634 -22.54 28.34 -3.26
N ALA A 635 -23.56 28.50 -4.10
CA ALA A 635 -24.70 27.58 -4.15
C ALA A 635 -24.28 26.18 -4.62
N VAL A 636 -23.51 26.09 -5.71
CA VAL A 636 -22.97 24.81 -6.22
C VAL A 636 -22.09 24.15 -5.17
N ILE A 637 -21.18 24.90 -4.53
CA ILE A 637 -20.31 24.38 -3.47
C ILE A 637 -21.16 23.87 -2.31
N GLY A 638 -22.15 24.63 -1.85
CA GLY A 638 -23.03 24.24 -0.75
C GLY A 638 -23.79 22.95 -1.03
N VAL A 639 -24.39 22.84 -2.23
CA VAL A 639 -25.09 21.62 -2.65
C VAL A 639 -24.13 20.42 -2.74
N CYS A 640 -22.97 20.57 -3.37
CA CYS A 640 -21.99 19.49 -3.46
C CYS A 640 -21.42 19.11 -2.08
N THR A 641 -21.23 20.07 -1.16
CA THR A 641 -20.77 19.78 0.21
C THR A 641 -21.81 18.96 0.99
N LEU A 642 -23.09 19.31 0.88
CA LEU A 642 -24.16 18.56 1.54
C LEU A 642 -24.35 17.16 0.92
N ALA A 643 -24.29 17.07 -0.41
CA ALA A 643 -24.53 15.83 -1.14
C ALA A 643 -23.38 14.82 -1.03
N VAL A 644 -22.13 15.27 -0.81
CA VAL A 644 -20.96 14.40 -0.82
C VAL A 644 -20.28 14.36 0.55
N PRO A 645 -19.37 15.28 0.94
CA PRO A 645 -18.63 15.08 2.19
C PRO A 645 -19.50 15.08 3.45
N ALA A 646 -20.58 15.89 3.52
CA ALA A 646 -21.44 15.87 4.69
C ALA A 646 -22.24 14.57 4.81
N ARG A 647 -22.70 14.03 3.68
CA ARG A 647 -23.34 12.70 3.64
C ARG A 647 -22.36 11.61 4.06
N MET A 648 -21.16 11.59 3.50
CA MET A 648 -20.11 10.60 3.84
C MET A 648 -19.74 10.69 5.33
N LEU A 649 -19.63 11.90 5.89
CA LEU A 649 -19.38 12.09 7.31
C LEU A 649 -20.50 11.48 8.17
N ALA A 650 -21.76 11.74 7.80
CA ALA A 650 -22.92 11.26 8.56
C ALA A 650 -23.06 9.74 8.53
N GLU A 651 -22.78 9.12 7.39
CA GLU A 651 -22.88 7.66 7.23
C GLU A 651 -21.69 6.92 7.87
N ASN A 652 -20.47 7.50 7.85
CA ASN A 652 -19.24 6.80 8.28
C ASN A 652 -18.84 7.10 9.73
N TRP A 653 -19.51 8.00 10.44
CA TRP A 653 -19.08 8.40 11.77
C TRP A 653 -19.14 7.25 12.79
N ASP A 654 -20.26 6.55 12.83
CA ASP A 654 -20.51 5.49 13.81
C ASP A 654 -19.69 4.21 13.59
N ASP A 655 -19.27 3.96 12.34
CA ASP A 655 -18.36 2.88 11.97
C ASP A 655 -16.90 3.21 12.31
N HIS A 656 -16.50 4.48 12.12
CA HIS A 656 -15.10 4.89 12.27
C HIS A 656 -14.78 5.55 13.62
N ASP A 657 -15.77 5.80 14.48
CA ASP A 657 -15.51 6.29 15.84
C ASP A 657 -14.99 5.15 16.73
N ARG A 658 -13.67 5.13 16.89
CA ARG A 658 -12.95 4.16 17.72
C ARG A 658 -12.55 4.70 19.09
N SER A 659 -13.04 5.88 19.47
CA SER A 659 -12.65 6.59 20.71
C SER A 659 -12.94 5.78 21.99
N ASN A 660 -13.84 4.80 21.92
CA ASN A 660 -14.19 3.90 23.01
C ASN A 660 -13.85 2.42 22.74
N ARG A 661 -12.97 2.14 21.76
CA ARG A 661 -12.65 0.78 21.35
C ARG A 661 -11.43 0.23 22.13
N TYR A 662 -11.66 -0.80 22.94
CA TYR A 662 -10.66 -1.47 23.75
C TYR A 662 -10.59 -2.99 23.48
N THR A 663 -11.17 -3.44 22.38
CA THR A 663 -11.39 -4.88 22.11
C THR A 663 -10.08 -5.65 21.99
N ALA A 664 -9.12 -5.15 21.20
CA ALA A 664 -7.83 -5.83 21.00
C ALA A 664 -7.02 -5.92 22.31
N ARG A 665 -7.00 -4.81 23.09
CA ARG A 665 -6.36 -4.79 24.41
C ARG A 665 -7.02 -5.77 25.38
N ALA A 666 -8.35 -5.80 25.42
CA ALA A 666 -9.10 -6.71 26.30
C ALA A 666 -8.86 -8.16 25.92
N LEU A 667 -8.81 -8.50 24.64
CA LEU A 667 -8.51 -9.85 24.15
C LEU A 667 -7.11 -10.29 24.55
N ALA A 668 -6.09 -9.46 24.27
CA ALA A 668 -4.70 -9.75 24.64
C ALA A 668 -4.53 -9.93 26.15
N LYS A 669 -5.19 -9.07 26.94
CA LYS A 669 -5.22 -9.20 28.41
C LYS A 669 -5.85 -10.52 28.84
N SER A 670 -6.97 -10.91 28.23
CA SER A 670 -7.67 -12.16 28.57
C SER A 670 -6.82 -13.40 28.26
N TYR A 671 -6.06 -13.39 27.15
CA TYR A 671 -5.10 -14.47 26.87
C TYR A 671 -4.02 -14.56 27.94
N LEU A 672 -3.41 -13.45 28.33
CA LEU A 672 -2.39 -13.43 29.37
C LEU A 672 -2.93 -13.83 30.75
N ASP A 673 -4.20 -13.52 31.06
CA ASP A 673 -4.87 -13.91 32.31
C ASP A 673 -5.31 -15.37 32.33
N SER A 674 -5.41 -16.02 31.16
CA SER A 674 -5.85 -17.42 31.04
C SER A 674 -4.82 -18.43 31.54
N VAL A 675 -3.57 -18.04 31.74
CA VAL A 675 -2.49 -18.91 32.19
C VAL A 675 -2.14 -18.69 33.65
N SER A 676 -1.57 -19.73 34.30
CA SER A 676 -1.15 -19.68 35.68
C SER A 676 -0.24 -18.49 35.98
N LYS A 677 -0.27 -17.98 37.21
CA LYS A 677 0.67 -16.98 37.72
C LYS A 677 1.98 -17.57 38.22
N ASP A 678 2.15 -18.88 38.08
CA ASP A 678 3.38 -19.57 38.47
C ASP A 678 4.49 -19.24 37.44
N ASN A 679 5.71 -19.11 37.90
CA ASN A 679 6.87 -18.82 37.08
C ASN A 679 7.04 -19.89 35.98
N GLY A 680 7.11 -19.43 34.71
CA GLY A 680 7.38 -20.29 33.57
C GLY A 680 6.16 -20.63 32.70
N ALA A 681 5.02 -19.97 32.88
CA ALA A 681 3.88 -20.11 31.96
C ALA A 681 4.24 -19.72 30.52
N MET A 682 3.75 -20.51 29.57
CA MET A 682 3.97 -20.27 28.13
C MET A 682 2.62 -20.23 27.40
N ILE A 683 2.48 -19.30 26.47
CA ILE A 683 1.36 -19.23 25.53
C ILE A 683 1.93 -19.45 24.12
N PHE A 684 1.40 -20.44 23.41
CA PHE A 684 1.65 -20.64 21.99
C PHE A 684 0.52 -19.97 21.22
N SER A 685 0.86 -18.96 20.45
CA SER A 685 -0.08 -18.22 19.59
C SER A 685 0.16 -18.54 18.12
N ILE A 686 -0.88 -18.44 17.31
CA ILE A 686 -0.83 -18.68 15.86
C ILE A 686 -1.15 -17.38 15.14
N GLY A 687 -0.13 -16.81 14.49
CA GLY A 687 -0.26 -15.60 13.69
C GLY A 687 -0.21 -14.29 14.47
N ASP A 688 -0.24 -13.22 13.73
CA ASP A 688 0.12 -11.88 14.17
C ASP A 688 -0.92 -11.26 15.11
N ASN A 689 -2.21 -11.45 14.80
CA ASN A 689 -3.31 -10.88 15.60
C ASN A 689 -3.28 -11.22 17.09
N ASP A 690 -3.05 -12.48 17.39
CA ASP A 690 -3.02 -12.94 18.78
C ASP A 690 -1.70 -12.55 19.45
N THR A 691 -0.59 -12.62 18.71
CA THR A 691 0.76 -12.41 19.22
C THR A 691 1.03 -10.93 19.51
N PHE A 692 0.77 -10.05 18.55
CA PHE A 692 1.19 -8.65 18.64
C PHE A 692 0.44 -7.86 19.71
N GLY A 693 -0.82 -8.18 19.94
CA GLY A 693 -1.57 -7.63 21.08
C GLY A 693 -0.97 -8.02 22.44
N MET A 694 -0.51 -9.26 22.59
CA MET A 694 0.15 -9.72 23.83
C MET A 694 1.53 -9.10 23.99
N TRP A 695 2.32 -8.94 22.91
CA TRP A 695 3.60 -8.22 22.94
C TRP A 695 3.41 -6.77 23.37
N TYR A 696 2.39 -6.08 22.84
CA TYR A 696 2.04 -4.73 23.28
C TYR A 696 1.75 -4.68 24.80
N MET A 697 0.94 -5.60 25.31
CA MET A 697 0.62 -5.66 26.74
C MET A 697 1.88 -5.86 27.60
N GLN A 698 2.80 -6.73 27.17
CA GLN A 698 4.02 -7.03 27.92
C GLN A 698 5.07 -5.93 27.80
N GLU A 699 5.34 -5.46 26.57
CA GLU A 699 6.45 -4.55 26.28
C GLU A 699 6.11 -3.08 26.58
N VAL A 700 4.84 -2.69 26.45
CA VAL A 700 4.41 -1.29 26.65
C VAL A 700 3.70 -1.10 27.98
N GLU A 701 2.71 -1.93 28.30
CA GLU A 701 1.96 -1.81 29.54
C GLU A 701 2.58 -2.58 30.72
N HIS A 702 3.66 -3.33 30.49
CA HIS A 702 4.35 -4.18 31.48
C HIS A 702 3.43 -5.19 32.20
N TYR A 703 2.42 -5.68 31.45
CA TYR A 703 1.43 -6.61 31.98
C TYR A 703 1.84 -8.07 31.76
N ARG A 704 1.85 -8.89 32.82
CA ARG A 704 2.18 -10.31 32.76
C ARG A 704 3.49 -10.63 32.01
N THR A 705 4.55 -9.90 32.34
CA THR A 705 5.90 -10.14 31.80
C THR A 705 6.53 -11.44 32.27
N ASP A 706 5.88 -12.14 33.21
CA ASP A 706 6.20 -13.50 33.66
C ASP A 706 5.86 -14.59 32.62
N VAL A 707 4.97 -14.30 31.68
CA VAL A 707 4.50 -15.27 30.66
C VAL A 707 5.38 -15.18 29.42
N ARG A 708 5.77 -16.35 28.87
CA ARG A 708 6.41 -16.39 27.53
C ARG A 708 5.37 -16.54 26.43
N VAL A 709 5.31 -15.57 25.55
CA VAL A 709 4.48 -15.63 24.34
C VAL A 709 5.36 -16.13 23.18
N ILE A 710 4.96 -17.23 22.56
CA ILE A 710 5.68 -17.91 21.47
C ILE A 710 4.76 -17.91 20.24
N ASN A 711 5.17 -17.20 19.18
CA ASN A 711 4.49 -17.25 17.90
C ASN A 711 4.95 -18.49 17.11
N THR A 712 4.00 -19.23 16.49
CA THR A 712 4.27 -20.48 15.77
C THR A 712 3.83 -20.41 14.30
#